data_c789fb413d6df180beff35b2e57a3180
#
_entry.id   c789fb413d6df180beff35b2e57a3180
#
_cell.length_a   1.000
_cell.length_b   1.000
_cell.length_c   1.000
_cell.angle_alpha   90.00
_cell.angle_beta   90.00
_cell.angle_gamma   90.00
#
_symmetry.space_group_name_H-M   'P 1'
#
loop_
_entity.id
_entity.type
_entity.pdbx_description
1 polymer ?
#
loop_
_entity_poly.entity_id
_entity_poly.type
_entity_poly.pdbx_seq_one_letter_code
_entity_poly.pdbx_strand_id
1 'polypeptide(L)'
;MMSNFSEEAQNVLNGAKEEMMGLKHPYIGTEHLILSILRVDNEIRERLFSYNLSYEGYRKVVMDMVPMGSVEADNFIYTPLLRRVIESSCYMARENGLGDISVRNLFASMLDIGEGTGIRGLVNMGININDLYTEFHSLSRGKSKKKLMVMEFGVCLNDMARDGKLDPVIGRDKEVTRVMEILCRRSKNNPVLVGEAGVGKSAIVEEVARRIEFEMVPDRLLGKRIISISMANLVAGTKYRGEFEDRMRKLIKEVEEEDDIVLFIDEVHTLVGAGGAEGAIDASNILKPALARGKFVCIGATTVGEYKKSIRADSALDRRFQVVSVKEPSMNEARGIIGGLRDIYEVYHNVVLSDEVLDDIVEYADRYIVGRFFPDKAIDVMDEVCAMVSTRGDEKRKCIRELRGRINLVRRDKNCSILGNRLEEAYEMLREEKRLLGEVDAMSFAGKRGRNVVVRGDVIDVVERISGVSIYMDRDRGSECMQGFREVIGESFVGSDRVKRALSGIVWKWFYGLGKRRGVYLFAGPTGVGKTMAGKLLGKMLGSRDGDNVIRIDMSEFSDSSSVSKVIGSNPGYVGYEDMGSVVERIRNMPSGVILLDEVDKAHSSVMGLFYQIMDEGFIRDNRGNLVNVNNLIVMTTNVGYEKGRVGFDGDKERGNGCDSELRRVFGDAFMNRIDGVVYFDSLEREDVMVIAKREIEGIMKENRWLEEYRERFMDEEFIAGIVRDSDFTEYGARKVKRLVSERMESVIV
;
A
#
# COMPACT_ATOMS: atom_id res chain seq x y z
N MET A 1 21.16 -45.67 30.42
CA MET A 1 21.33 -44.73 29.27
C MET A 1 21.53 -45.43 27.92
N MET A 2 21.74 -46.73 27.82
CA MET A 2 22.01 -47.41 26.53
C MET A 2 20.77 -48.11 25.89
N SER A 3 19.61 -48.03 26.44
CA SER A 3 18.41 -48.75 25.95
C SER A 3 17.65 -48.12 24.78
N ASN A 4 18.11 -46.97 24.26
CA ASN A 4 17.41 -46.25 23.21
C ASN A 4 18.28 -46.00 21.97
N PHE A 5 19.35 -46.74 21.76
CA PHE A 5 20.21 -46.66 20.57
C PHE A 5 19.94 -47.86 19.67
N SER A 6 19.96 -47.65 18.35
CA SER A 6 19.96 -48.72 17.37
C SER A 6 21.22 -49.59 17.56
N GLU A 7 21.16 -50.85 17.12
CA GLU A 7 22.29 -51.77 17.21
C GLU A 7 23.57 -51.21 16.53
N GLU A 8 23.42 -50.55 15.37
CA GLU A 8 24.49 -49.87 14.68
C GLU A 8 25.08 -48.70 15.47
N ALA A 9 24.24 -47.89 16.13
CA ALA A 9 24.69 -46.77 16.94
C ALA A 9 25.42 -47.22 18.21
N GLN A 10 24.99 -48.34 18.80
CA GLN A 10 25.68 -48.96 19.92
C GLN A 10 27.07 -49.46 19.49
N ASN A 11 27.19 -50.11 18.31
CA ASN A 11 28.44 -50.56 17.76
C ASN A 11 29.41 -49.41 17.47
N VAL A 12 28.89 -48.26 16.95
CA VAL A 12 29.71 -47.07 16.72
C VAL A 12 30.15 -46.44 18.04
N LEU A 13 29.33 -46.37 19.07
CA LEU A 13 29.75 -45.86 20.37
C LEU A 13 30.78 -46.78 21.07
N ASN A 14 30.63 -48.08 20.91
CA ASN A 14 31.65 -49.05 21.40
C ASN A 14 32.96 -48.95 20.61
N GLY A 15 32.87 -48.79 19.28
CA GLY A 15 34.06 -48.55 18.45
C GLY A 15 34.78 -47.24 18.80
N ALA A 16 34.05 -46.19 19.18
CA ALA A 16 34.66 -44.93 19.64
C ALA A 16 35.49 -45.14 20.94
N LYS A 17 35.08 -46.09 21.82
CA LYS A 17 35.89 -46.45 23.00
C LYS A 17 37.17 -47.17 22.61
N GLU A 18 37.09 -48.10 21.62
CA GLU A 18 38.27 -48.79 21.11
C GLU A 18 39.25 -47.84 20.45
N GLU A 19 38.77 -46.85 19.68
CA GLU A 19 39.63 -45.82 19.06
C GLU A 19 40.34 -44.97 20.13
N MET A 20 39.61 -44.56 21.18
CA MET A 20 40.20 -43.86 22.33
C MET A 20 41.31 -44.64 22.97
N MET A 21 41.09 -45.95 23.24
CA MET A 21 42.12 -46.85 23.81
C MET A 21 43.30 -47.01 22.86
N GLY A 22 43.04 -47.19 21.56
CA GLY A 22 44.11 -47.32 20.54
C GLY A 22 44.99 -46.09 20.40
N LEU A 23 44.43 -44.90 20.66
CA LEU A 23 45.16 -43.61 20.67
C LEU A 23 45.66 -43.23 22.06
N LYS A 24 45.40 -44.04 23.11
CA LYS A 24 45.74 -43.77 24.52
C LYS A 24 45.30 -42.42 25.05
N HIS A 25 44.11 -41.98 24.62
CA HIS A 25 43.54 -40.71 25.05
C HIS A 25 42.76 -40.88 26.39
N PRO A 26 42.70 -39.85 27.25
CA PRO A 26 42.05 -39.97 28.56
C PRO A 26 40.52 -39.87 28.49
N TYR A 27 39.94 -39.36 27.37
CA TYR A 27 38.51 -39.13 27.21
C TYR A 27 38.04 -39.50 25.80
N ILE A 28 36.77 -39.90 25.68
CA ILE A 28 36.12 -40.14 24.39
C ILE A 28 35.59 -38.83 23.87
N GLY A 29 36.17 -38.32 22.76
CA GLY A 29 35.73 -37.06 22.10
C GLY A 29 35.03 -37.33 20.77
N THR A 30 34.62 -36.24 20.11
CA THR A 30 33.93 -36.23 18.80
C THR A 30 34.78 -36.83 17.68
N GLU A 31 36.13 -36.71 17.78
CA GLU A 31 37.09 -37.30 16.88
C GLU A 31 37.01 -38.83 16.88
N HIS A 32 36.90 -39.45 18.07
CA HIS A 32 36.77 -40.91 18.21
C HIS A 32 35.44 -41.41 17.65
N LEU A 33 34.37 -40.60 17.78
CA LEU A 33 33.07 -40.92 17.20
C LEU A 33 33.15 -40.98 15.67
N ILE A 34 33.81 -40.01 15.02
CA ILE A 34 34.00 -40.02 13.56
C ILE A 34 34.91 -41.19 13.12
N LEU A 35 36.00 -41.46 13.83
CA LEU A 35 36.85 -42.63 13.54
C LEU A 35 36.06 -43.92 13.58
N SER A 36 35.20 -44.07 14.59
CA SER A 36 34.33 -45.24 14.72
C SER A 36 33.30 -45.33 13.59
N ILE A 37 32.66 -44.20 13.22
CA ILE A 37 31.70 -44.15 12.09
C ILE A 37 32.40 -44.60 10.79
N LEU A 38 33.63 -44.20 10.57
CA LEU A 38 34.42 -44.57 9.36
C LEU A 38 34.91 -46.03 9.38
N ARG A 39 35.06 -46.63 10.58
CA ARG A 39 35.55 -48.00 10.74
C ARG A 39 34.46 -49.05 10.75
N VAL A 40 33.39 -48.79 11.46
CA VAL A 40 32.24 -49.70 11.61
C VAL A 40 31.34 -49.62 10.36
N ASP A 41 30.80 -50.76 9.93
CA ASP A 41 29.89 -50.80 8.79
C ASP A 41 28.55 -50.17 9.16
N ASN A 42 28.18 -49.09 8.49
CA ASN A 42 26.97 -48.35 8.72
C ASN A 42 26.61 -47.50 7.48
N GLU A 43 25.36 -47.09 7.43
CA GLU A 43 24.79 -46.29 6.31
C GLU A 43 25.55 -45.00 6.03
N ILE A 44 26.10 -44.35 7.05
CA ILE A 44 26.80 -43.06 6.95
C ILE A 44 28.17 -43.25 6.32
N ARG A 45 28.88 -44.33 6.64
CA ARG A 45 30.20 -44.62 6.14
C ARG A 45 30.27 -44.64 4.60
N GLU A 46 29.29 -45.29 3.94
CA GLU A 46 29.27 -45.35 2.47
C GLU A 46 29.17 -43.96 1.83
N ARG A 47 28.39 -43.09 2.46
CA ARG A 47 28.22 -41.72 1.98
C ARG A 47 29.47 -40.86 2.23
N LEU A 48 30.09 -41.00 3.39
CA LEU A 48 31.31 -40.26 3.70
C LEU A 48 32.47 -40.63 2.75
N PHE A 49 32.50 -41.86 2.22
CA PHE A 49 33.45 -42.22 1.18
C PHE A 49 33.28 -41.41 -0.12
N SER A 50 32.08 -41.00 -0.47
CA SER A 50 31.85 -40.11 -1.64
C SER A 50 32.51 -38.74 -1.51
N TYR A 51 32.79 -38.30 -0.28
CA TYR A 51 33.55 -37.08 0.04
C TYR A 51 35.07 -37.31 0.18
N ASN A 52 35.57 -38.40 -0.31
CA ASN A 52 36.99 -38.82 -0.17
C ASN A 52 37.47 -38.98 1.28
N LEU A 53 36.54 -39.28 2.20
CA LEU A 53 36.82 -39.41 3.62
C LEU A 53 37.14 -40.89 3.92
N SER A 54 38.43 -41.20 4.09
CA SER A 54 38.85 -42.53 4.47
C SER A 54 39.27 -42.61 5.94
N TYR A 55 39.07 -43.75 6.56
CA TYR A 55 39.48 -43.97 7.97
C TYR A 55 40.97 -43.64 8.21
N GLU A 56 41.86 -44.11 7.35
CA GLU A 56 43.31 -43.90 7.50
C GLU A 56 43.66 -42.42 7.31
N GLY A 57 43.03 -41.74 6.33
CA GLY A 57 43.24 -40.32 6.08
C GLY A 57 42.81 -39.47 7.26
N TYR A 58 41.61 -39.74 7.77
CA TYR A 58 41.07 -39.00 8.92
C TYR A 58 41.84 -39.28 10.20
N ARG A 59 42.24 -40.55 10.44
CA ARG A 59 43.07 -40.92 11.59
C ARG A 59 44.39 -40.18 11.61
N LYS A 60 45.05 -40.03 10.47
CA LYS A 60 46.30 -39.25 10.36
C LYS A 60 46.10 -37.80 10.76
N VAL A 61 45.04 -37.18 10.28
CA VAL A 61 44.71 -35.78 10.64
C VAL A 61 44.39 -35.65 12.14
N VAL A 62 43.69 -36.63 12.73
CA VAL A 62 43.42 -36.63 14.19
C VAL A 62 44.73 -36.76 14.97
N MET A 63 45.67 -37.62 14.56
CA MET A 63 46.98 -37.76 15.21
C MET A 63 47.85 -36.51 15.11
N ASP A 64 47.74 -35.77 14.00
CA ASP A 64 48.45 -34.50 13.83
C ASP A 64 47.88 -33.39 14.74
N MET A 65 46.58 -33.42 15.03
CA MET A 65 45.90 -32.42 15.90
C MET A 65 45.99 -32.78 17.40
N VAL A 66 45.83 -34.07 17.70
CA VAL A 66 45.87 -34.60 19.07
C VAL A 66 46.83 -35.78 19.10
N PRO A 67 48.10 -35.57 19.51
CA PRO A 67 49.11 -36.62 19.54
C PRO A 67 48.73 -37.77 20.49
N MET A 68 49.27 -38.95 20.21
CA MET A 68 49.06 -40.14 21.05
C MET A 68 49.28 -39.83 22.52
N GLY A 69 48.32 -40.16 23.37
CA GLY A 69 48.44 -40.01 24.80
C GLY A 69 49.33 -41.04 25.46
N SER A 70 49.63 -40.85 26.75
CA SER A 70 50.43 -41.77 27.57
C SER A 70 49.60 -42.50 28.64
N VAL A 71 48.27 -42.33 28.66
CA VAL A 71 47.43 -42.81 29.74
C VAL A 71 46.71 -44.11 29.32
N GLU A 72 46.87 -45.16 30.09
CA GLU A 72 45.97 -46.31 30.04
C GLU A 72 44.76 -46.01 30.94
N ALA A 73 43.65 -45.65 30.33
CA ALA A 73 42.45 -45.25 31.06
C ALA A 73 41.54 -46.47 31.34
N ASP A 74 41.37 -46.79 32.61
CA ASP A 74 40.43 -47.85 33.07
C ASP A 74 38.97 -47.35 33.11
N ASN A 75 38.75 -46.05 33.03
CA ASN A 75 37.42 -45.42 33.08
C ASN A 75 37.07 -44.69 31.79
N PHE A 76 35.90 -45.00 31.20
CA PHE A 76 35.40 -44.39 29.98
C PHE A 76 34.58 -43.14 30.27
N ILE A 77 35.16 -41.96 30.05
CA ILE A 77 34.48 -40.68 30.26
C ILE A 77 34.32 -39.97 28.91
N TYR A 78 33.10 -39.59 28.61
CA TYR A 78 32.77 -38.76 27.45
C TYR A 78 33.15 -37.30 27.71
N THR A 79 33.72 -36.64 26.72
CA THR A 79 33.89 -35.19 26.78
C THR A 79 32.53 -34.46 26.94
N PRO A 80 32.51 -33.28 27.55
CA PRO A 80 31.25 -32.49 27.70
C PRO A 80 30.57 -32.26 26.34
N LEU A 81 31.36 -32.06 25.29
CA LEU A 81 30.86 -31.85 23.93
C LEU A 81 30.20 -33.11 23.36
N LEU A 82 30.84 -34.29 23.51
CA LEU A 82 30.24 -35.54 23.05
C LEU A 82 28.96 -35.90 23.82
N ARG A 83 28.86 -35.53 25.10
CA ARG A 83 27.61 -35.65 25.87
C ARG A 83 26.50 -34.79 25.28
N ARG A 84 26.80 -33.53 24.93
CA ARG A 84 25.86 -32.65 24.23
C ARG A 84 25.40 -33.23 22.90
N VAL A 85 26.31 -33.80 22.11
CA VAL A 85 25.97 -34.50 20.85
C VAL A 85 24.99 -35.66 21.09
N ILE A 86 25.23 -36.48 22.12
CA ILE A 86 24.35 -37.59 22.50
C ILE A 86 22.97 -37.07 22.96
N GLU A 87 22.92 -36.03 23.78
CA GLU A 87 21.67 -35.42 24.24
C GLU A 87 20.87 -34.82 23.09
N SER A 88 21.53 -34.06 22.19
CA SER A 88 20.91 -33.51 21.00
C SER A 88 20.38 -34.60 20.05
N SER A 89 21.13 -35.72 19.90
CA SER A 89 20.67 -36.85 19.08
C SER A 89 19.43 -37.56 19.66
N CYS A 90 19.31 -37.60 21.00
CA CYS A 90 18.11 -38.07 21.67
C CYS A 90 16.90 -37.17 21.39
N TYR A 91 17.12 -35.86 21.40
CA TYR A 91 16.08 -34.89 21.08
C TYR A 91 15.61 -35.03 19.62
N MET A 92 16.55 -35.07 18.69
CA MET A 92 16.26 -35.27 17.25
C MET A 92 15.51 -36.58 16.98
N ALA A 93 15.89 -37.68 17.63
CA ALA A 93 15.19 -38.95 17.44
C ALA A 93 13.74 -38.88 17.89
N ARG A 94 13.46 -38.18 19.01
CA ARG A 94 12.11 -37.96 19.53
C ARG A 94 11.28 -37.07 18.61
N GLU A 95 11.84 -35.97 18.13
CA GLU A 95 11.15 -35.07 17.19
C GLU A 95 10.78 -35.78 15.88
N ASN A 96 11.65 -36.69 15.40
CA ASN A 96 11.41 -37.46 14.19
C ASN A 96 10.51 -38.69 14.41
N GLY A 97 9.98 -38.88 15.62
CA GLY A 97 9.11 -40.03 15.95
C GLY A 97 9.81 -41.40 15.84
N LEU A 98 11.15 -41.43 15.90
CA LEU A 98 11.96 -42.64 15.84
C LEU A 98 12.08 -43.22 17.26
N GLY A 99 11.82 -44.51 17.41
CA GLY A 99 11.95 -45.21 18.71
C GLY A 99 13.39 -45.28 19.19
N ASP A 100 14.37 -45.37 18.29
CA ASP A 100 15.77 -45.57 18.58
C ASP A 100 16.65 -44.50 17.93
N ILE A 101 17.76 -44.17 18.59
CA ILE A 101 18.77 -43.22 18.11
C ILE A 101 19.66 -43.91 17.10
N SER A 102 19.65 -43.48 15.85
CA SER A 102 20.48 -44.04 14.78
C SER A 102 21.86 -43.35 14.71
N VAL A 103 22.81 -43.97 13.97
CA VAL A 103 24.12 -43.38 13.69
C VAL A 103 23.98 -42.04 12.98
N ARG A 104 22.93 -41.91 12.15
CA ARG A 104 22.59 -40.69 11.43
C ARG A 104 22.26 -39.55 12.40
N ASN A 105 21.46 -39.79 13.43
CA ASN A 105 21.09 -38.80 14.43
C ASN A 105 22.33 -38.34 15.21
N LEU A 106 23.25 -39.24 15.54
CA LEU A 106 24.54 -38.91 16.18
C LEU A 106 25.40 -38.01 15.29
N PHE A 107 25.52 -38.35 14.01
CA PHE A 107 26.33 -37.57 13.08
C PHE A 107 25.72 -36.22 12.76
N ALA A 108 24.40 -36.14 12.50
CA ALA A 108 23.68 -34.90 12.26
C ALA A 108 23.77 -33.95 13.47
N SER A 109 23.55 -34.45 14.70
CA SER A 109 23.71 -33.66 15.93
C SER A 109 25.11 -33.13 16.12
N MET A 110 26.13 -33.86 15.68
CA MET A 110 27.50 -33.39 15.73
C MET A 110 27.77 -32.26 14.72
N LEU A 111 27.18 -32.35 13.51
CA LEU A 111 27.25 -31.30 12.51
C LEU A 111 26.47 -30.03 12.97
N ASP A 112 25.31 -30.18 13.65
CA ASP A 112 24.53 -29.07 14.21
C ASP A 112 25.31 -28.28 15.25
N ILE A 113 26.00 -28.98 16.14
CA ILE A 113 26.79 -28.31 17.18
C ILE A 113 27.99 -27.60 16.53
N GLY A 114 28.51 -28.09 15.41
CA GLY A 114 29.53 -27.40 14.60
C GLY A 114 30.90 -27.22 15.27
N GLU A 115 31.07 -27.73 16.49
CA GLU A 115 32.26 -27.55 17.33
C GLU A 115 32.98 -28.86 17.62
N GLY A 116 34.26 -28.77 18.00
CA GLY A 116 35.05 -29.88 18.50
C GLY A 116 36.11 -30.40 17.55
N THR A 117 36.98 -31.29 18.09
CA THR A 117 38.12 -31.85 17.37
C THR A 117 37.68 -32.68 16.17
N GLY A 118 36.53 -33.35 16.28
CA GLY A 118 35.94 -34.12 15.18
C GLY A 118 35.63 -33.26 13.97
N ILE A 119 34.92 -32.15 14.15
CA ILE A 119 34.57 -31.22 13.07
C ILE A 119 35.80 -30.53 12.50
N ARG A 120 36.74 -30.08 13.35
CA ARG A 120 38.00 -29.48 12.89
C ARG A 120 38.82 -30.46 12.03
N GLY A 121 38.79 -31.75 12.35
CA GLY A 121 39.44 -32.79 11.53
C GLY A 121 38.83 -32.88 10.12
N LEU A 122 37.51 -32.77 9.98
CA LEU A 122 36.82 -32.73 8.68
C LEU A 122 37.21 -31.48 7.88
N VAL A 123 37.22 -30.31 8.53
CA VAL A 123 37.65 -29.05 7.90
C VAL A 123 39.11 -29.11 7.43
N ASN A 124 40.01 -29.67 8.22
CA ASN A 124 41.41 -29.81 7.85
C ASN A 124 41.63 -30.76 6.65
N MET A 125 40.72 -31.67 6.39
CA MET A 125 40.67 -32.47 5.17
C MET A 125 40.07 -31.75 3.96
N GLY A 126 39.67 -30.48 4.09
CA GLY A 126 39.11 -29.69 3.01
C GLY A 126 37.63 -29.96 2.74
N ILE A 127 36.93 -30.59 3.68
CA ILE A 127 35.50 -30.92 3.52
C ILE A 127 34.65 -29.71 3.92
N ASN A 128 33.69 -29.34 3.05
CA ASN A 128 32.73 -28.30 3.34
C ASN A 128 31.67 -28.85 4.30
N ILE A 129 31.66 -28.34 5.54
CA ILE A 129 30.71 -28.78 6.57
C ILE A 129 29.27 -28.44 6.18
N ASN A 130 29.04 -27.34 5.45
CA ASN A 130 27.67 -26.95 5.02
C ASN A 130 27.09 -27.97 4.01
N ASP A 131 27.91 -28.57 3.16
CA ASP A 131 27.44 -29.56 2.21
C ASP A 131 27.04 -30.85 2.95
N LEU A 132 27.87 -31.29 3.91
CA LEU A 132 27.53 -32.43 4.79
C LEU A 132 26.27 -32.13 5.62
N TYR A 133 26.18 -30.91 6.17
CA TYR A 133 25.01 -30.48 6.96
C TYR A 133 23.72 -30.58 6.13
N THR A 134 23.72 -30.02 4.91
CA THR A 134 22.54 -30.03 4.04
C THR A 134 22.12 -31.44 3.65
N GLU A 135 23.09 -32.32 3.36
CA GLU A 135 22.83 -33.71 2.99
C GLU A 135 22.28 -34.52 4.17
N PHE A 136 22.96 -34.50 5.32
CA PHE A 136 22.59 -35.35 6.45
C PHE A 136 21.40 -34.82 7.23
N HIS A 137 21.14 -33.51 7.23
CA HIS A 137 19.93 -32.91 7.81
C HIS A 137 18.69 -33.18 6.95
N SER A 138 18.79 -33.11 5.63
CA SER A 138 17.70 -33.48 4.74
C SER A 138 17.30 -34.96 4.86
N LEU A 139 18.27 -35.81 5.22
CA LEU A 139 18.09 -37.25 5.39
C LEU A 139 17.65 -37.66 6.80
N SER A 140 17.92 -36.86 7.84
CA SER A 140 17.48 -37.17 9.22
C SER A 140 16.00 -36.91 9.47
N ARG A 141 15.33 -36.13 8.61
CA ARG A 141 13.88 -36.08 8.54
C ARG A 141 13.36 -37.35 7.87
N GLY A 142 13.12 -38.37 8.69
CA GLY A 142 12.80 -39.73 8.27
C GLY A 142 11.72 -39.84 7.20
N LYS A 143 11.92 -40.79 6.25
CA LYS A 143 11.13 -41.10 5.04
C LYS A 143 10.87 -39.88 4.15
N SER A 144 11.42 -39.88 2.95
CA SER A 144 11.00 -39.02 1.85
C SER A 144 9.49 -38.77 1.98
N LYS A 145 9.08 -37.69 2.68
CA LYS A 145 7.70 -37.20 2.56
C LYS A 145 7.55 -36.98 1.07
N LYS A 146 6.69 -37.75 0.41
CA LYS A 146 6.20 -37.41 -0.91
C LYS A 146 6.08 -35.91 -0.97
N LYS A 147 6.76 -35.26 -1.90
CA LYS A 147 6.65 -33.81 -2.05
C LYS A 147 5.16 -33.52 -2.16
N LEU A 148 4.58 -32.99 -1.10
CA LEU A 148 3.13 -32.81 -1.02
C LEU A 148 2.75 -31.85 -2.14
N MET A 149 1.76 -32.20 -2.94
CA MET A 149 1.28 -31.37 -4.04
C MET A 149 0.83 -29.99 -3.52
N VAL A 150 0.29 -29.94 -2.30
CA VAL A 150 -0.09 -28.69 -1.65
C VAL A 150 1.09 -27.72 -1.49
N MET A 151 2.32 -28.22 -1.33
CA MET A 151 3.55 -27.41 -1.24
C MET A 151 4.08 -26.96 -2.61
N GLU A 152 3.58 -27.51 -3.71
CA GLU A 152 3.93 -27.02 -5.06
C GLU A 152 3.13 -25.78 -5.42
N PHE A 153 1.92 -25.65 -4.90
CA PHE A 153 0.99 -24.55 -5.20
C PHE A 153 0.81 -23.57 -4.06
N GLY A 154 1.36 -23.87 -2.88
CA GLY A 154 1.20 -23.08 -1.65
C GLY A 154 2.51 -22.76 -0.96
N VAL A 155 2.44 -21.81 -0.04
CA VAL A 155 3.55 -21.37 0.82
C VAL A 155 3.22 -21.73 2.26
N CYS A 156 4.15 -22.39 2.97
CA CYS A 156 4.01 -22.70 4.39
C CYS A 156 4.30 -21.44 5.22
N LEU A 157 3.27 -20.91 5.88
CA LEU A 157 3.40 -19.71 6.72
C LEU A 157 4.22 -19.96 7.99
N ASN A 158 4.20 -21.20 8.53
CA ASN A 158 5.03 -21.56 9.67
C ASN A 158 6.51 -21.50 9.35
N ASP A 159 6.92 -21.97 8.16
CA ASP A 159 8.31 -21.88 7.74
C ASP A 159 8.75 -20.41 7.56
N MET A 160 7.87 -19.56 7.01
CA MET A 160 8.12 -18.11 6.92
C MET A 160 8.24 -17.47 8.32
N ALA A 161 7.42 -17.91 9.28
CA ALA A 161 7.49 -17.44 10.67
C ALA A 161 8.81 -17.81 11.32
N ARG A 162 9.27 -19.06 11.11
CA ARG A 162 10.57 -19.57 11.61
C ARG A 162 11.74 -18.81 11.02
N ASP A 163 11.67 -18.50 9.73
CA ASP A 163 12.69 -17.74 9.01
C ASP A 163 12.69 -16.25 9.35
N GLY A 164 11.74 -15.76 10.16
CA GLY A 164 11.59 -14.35 10.49
C GLY A 164 11.17 -13.45 9.32
N LYS A 165 10.46 -14.03 8.33
CA LYS A 165 10.01 -13.33 7.12
C LYS A 165 8.61 -12.72 7.25
N LEU A 166 7.91 -13.00 8.36
CA LEU A 166 6.60 -12.43 8.64
C LEU A 166 6.71 -11.18 9.50
N ASP A 167 5.97 -10.17 9.14
CA ASP A 167 5.89 -8.93 9.90
C ASP A 167 5.12 -9.13 11.23
N PRO A 168 5.46 -8.37 12.28
CA PRO A 168 4.74 -8.45 13.55
C PRO A 168 3.30 -7.93 13.40
N VAL A 169 2.34 -8.67 13.91
CA VAL A 169 0.92 -8.30 13.89
C VAL A 169 0.53 -7.65 15.21
N ILE A 170 0.00 -6.44 15.15
CA ILE A 170 -0.29 -5.60 16.30
C ILE A 170 -1.79 -5.29 16.35
N GLY A 171 -2.37 -5.37 17.55
CA GLY A 171 -3.75 -4.92 17.81
C GLY A 171 -4.85 -5.87 17.30
N ARG A 172 -4.51 -7.11 16.89
CA ARG A 172 -5.48 -8.10 16.36
C ARG A 172 -5.66 -9.33 17.25
N ASP A 173 -5.32 -9.24 18.53
CA ASP A 173 -5.38 -10.38 19.47
C ASP A 173 -6.76 -11.02 19.59
N LYS A 174 -7.82 -10.21 19.53
CA LYS A 174 -9.20 -10.69 19.61
C LYS A 174 -9.58 -11.56 18.41
N GLU A 175 -9.26 -11.08 17.22
CA GLU A 175 -9.53 -11.79 15.97
C GLU A 175 -8.68 -13.05 15.87
N VAL A 176 -7.38 -12.97 16.19
CA VAL A 176 -6.45 -14.12 16.23
C VAL A 176 -6.96 -15.19 17.20
N THR A 177 -7.30 -14.80 18.44
CA THR A 177 -7.86 -15.73 19.44
C THR A 177 -9.14 -16.36 18.92
N ARG A 178 -10.02 -15.57 18.29
CA ARG A 178 -11.28 -16.07 17.73
C ARG A 178 -11.07 -17.09 16.61
N VAL A 179 -10.08 -16.87 15.74
CA VAL A 179 -9.70 -17.83 14.69
C VAL A 179 -9.21 -19.14 15.32
N MET A 180 -8.33 -19.07 16.32
CA MET A 180 -7.82 -20.25 17.03
C MET A 180 -8.95 -21.02 17.73
N GLU A 181 -9.88 -20.33 18.40
CA GLU A 181 -11.06 -20.95 19.02
C GLU A 181 -11.91 -21.72 18.01
N ILE A 182 -12.14 -21.13 16.82
CA ILE A 182 -12.92 -21.76 15.76
C ILE A 182 -12.21 -23.00 15.23
N LEU A 183 -10.91 -22.92 14.98
CA LEU A 183 -10.09 -24.07 14.53
C LEU A 183 -10.11 -25.23 15.52
N CYS A 184 -10.21 -24.96 16.82
CA CYS A 184 -10.32 -25.97 17.87
C CYS A 184 -11.69 -26.62 17.99
N ARG A 185 -12.73 -26.16 17.28
CA ARG A 185 -14.09 -26.71 17.37
C ARG A 185 -14.18 -28.09 16.73
N ARG A 186 -15.10 -28.89 17.21
CA ARG A 186 -15.42 -30.22 16.63
C ARG A 186 -16.18 -30.12 15.32
N SER A 187 -17.02 -29.09 15.16
CA SER A 187 -17.82 -28.83 13.98
C SER A 187 -17.81 -27.33 13.69
N LYS A 188 -17.96 -26.94 12.43
CA LYS A 188 -17.82 -25.54 11.96
C LYS A 188 -16.46 -24.97 12.37
N ASN A 189 -15.43 -25.74 12.11
CA ASN A 189 -14.04 -25.44 12.40
C ASN A 189 -13.31 -24.66 11.30
N ASN A 190 -14.06 -24.15 10.32
CA ASN A 190 -13.52 -23.34 9.22
C ASN A 190 -13.85 -21.86 9.44
N PRO A 191 -12.92 -21.03 9.93
CA PRO A 191 -13.12 -19.59 10.03
C PRO A 191 -13.08 -18.94 8.66
N VAL A 192 -13.92 -17.92 8.44
CA VAL A 192 -13.82 -17.02 7.31
C VAL A 192 -13.68 -15.59 7.82
N LEU A 193 -12.57 -14.94 7.46
CA LEU A 193 -12.27 -13.55 7.77
C LEU A 193 -13.00 -12.66 6.77
N VAL A 194 -13.92 -11.83 7.28
CA VAL A 194 -14.75 -10.95 6.45
C VAL A 194 -14.48 -9.50 6.84
N GLY A 195 -14.00 -8.72 5.90
CA GLY A 195 -13.67 -7.30 6.09
C GLY A 195 -13.25 -6.65 4.79
N GLU A 196 -13.20 -5.33 4.75
CA GLU A 196 -12.79 -4.59 3.56
C GLU A 196 -11.35 -4.92 3.12
N ALA A 197 -10.98 -4.56 1.87
CA ALA A 197 -9.61 -4.74 1.40
C ALA A 197 -8.64 -3.89 2.24
N GLY A 198 -7.45 -4.42 2.54
CA GLY A 198 -6.42 -3.68 3.29
C GLY A 198 -6.62 -3.56 4.81
N VAL A 199 -7.63 -4.24 5.41
CA VAL A 199 -7.82 -4.21 6.89
C VAL A 199 -6.94 -5.20 7.66
N GLY A 200 -6.07 -5.97 6.97
CA GLY A 200 -5.12 -6.90 7.60
C GLY A 200 -5.67 -8.31 7.83
N LYS A 201 -6.53 -8.83 6.96
CA LYS A 201 -7.07 -10.21 7.05
C LYS A 201 -5.97 -11.28 6.97
N SER A 202 -5.06 -11.16 6.01
CA SER A 202 -3.95 -12.10 5.79
C SER A 202 -2.97 -12.08 6.97
N ALA A 203 -2.67 -10.88 7.52
CA ALA A 203 -1.83 -10.71 8.69
C ALA A 203 -2.35 -11.49 9.93
N ILE A 204 -3.68 -11.56 10.13
CA ILE A 204 -4.27 -12.35 11.22
C ILE A 204 -3.90 -13.83 11.06
N VAL A 205 -3.91 -14.37 9.84
CA VAL A 205 -3.57 -15.80 9.59
C VAL A 205 -2.07 -16.02 9.75
N GLU A 206 -1.24 -15.08 9.32
CA GLU A 206 0.20 -15.09 9.54
C GLU A 206 0.55 -15.10 11.04
N GLU A 207 -0.18 -14.32 11.85
CA GLU A 207 0.00 -14.33 13.31
C GLU A 207 -0.43 -15.66 13.93
N VAL A 208 -1.52 -16.28 13.44
CA VAL A 208 -1.90 -17.63 13.90
C VAL A 208 -0.79 -18.64 13.58
N ALA A 209 -0.21 -18.59 12.36
CA ALA A 209 0.91 -19.45 11.97
C ALA A 209 2.14 -19.21 12.86
N ARG A 210 2.46 -17.95 13.15
CA ARG A 210 3.54 -17.57 14.06
C ARG A 210 3.31 -18.11 15.47
N ARG A 211 2.09 -17.97 16.02
CA ARG A 211 1.77 -18.50 17.35
C ARG A 211 1.84 -20.03 17.39
N ILE A 212 1.47 -20.73 16.31
CA ILE A 212 1.63 -22.18 16.21
C ILE A 212 3.11 -22.57 16.25
N GLU A 213 3.96 -21.88 15.48
CA GLU A 213 5.40 -22.17 15.41
C GLU A 213 6.11 -21.96 16.75
N PHE A 214 5.70 -20.91 17.50
CA PHE A 214 6.27 -20.61 18.82
C PHE A 214 5.51 -21.28 19.99
N GLU A 215 4.65 -22.26 19.69
CA GLU A 215 3.87 -23.05 20.70
C GLU A 215 2.95 -22.19 21.60
N MET A 216 2.55 -21.00 21.14
CA MET A 216 1.66 -20.08 21.87
C MET A 216 0.19 -20.32 21.53
N VAL A 217 -0.20 -21.58 21.41
CA VAL A 217 -1.54 -22.02 20.97
C VAL A 217 -2.08 -23.17 21.85
N PRO A 218 -3.41 -23.42 21.85
CA PRO A 218 -3.96 -24.59 22.50
C PRO A 218 -3.40 -25.90 21.92
N ASP A 219 -3.33 -26.96 22.77
CA ASP A 219 -2.77 -28.28 22.44
C ASP A 219 -3.26 -28.86 21.10
N ARG A 220 -4.51 -28.59 20.72
CA ARG A 220 -5.10 -29.07 19.46
C ARG A 220 -4.49 -28.44 18.22
N LEU A 221 -3.83 -27.31 18.34
CA LEU A 221 -3.18 -26.59 17.23
C LEU A 221 -1.67 -26.80 17.22
N LEU A 222 -1.10 -27.42 18.24
CA LEU A 222 0.34 -27.74 18.28
C LEU A 222 0.71 -28.64 17.10
N GLY A 223 1.79 -28.28 16.42
CA GLY A 223 2.31 -29.03 15.27
C GLY A 223 1.48 -28.89 13.98
N LYS A 224 0.40 -28.09 13.96
CA LYS A 224 -0.33 -27.77 12.73
C LYS A 224 0.49 -26.84 11.82
N ARG A 225 0.32 -27.02 10.52
CA ARG A 225 0.96 -26.19 9.47
C ARG A 225 -0.09 -25.44 8.69
N ILE A 226 0.03 -24.12 8.60
CA ILE A 226 -0.84 -23.31 7.77
C ILE A 226 -0.18 -23.11 6.40
N ILE A 227 -0.85 -23.56 5.35
CA ILE A 227 -0.35 -23.45 3.98
C ILE A 227 -1.26 -22.47 3.23
N SER A 228 -0.69 -21.34 2.82
CA SER A 228 -1.37 -20.34 2.00
C SER A 228 -1.38 -20.77 0.54
N ILE A 229 -2.56 -20.83 -0.07
CA ILE A 229 -2.75 -21.21 -1.48
C ILE A 229 -3.35 -20.04 -2.25
N SER A 230 -2.73 -19.72 -3.40
CA SER A 230 -3.31 -18.82 -4.38
C SER A 230 -4.11 -19.61 -5.42
N MET A 231 -5.36 -19.21 -5.64
CA MET A 231 -6.19 -19.81 -6.67
C MET A 231 -5.61 -19.61 -8.08
N ALA A 232 -4.94 -18.48 -8.32
CA ALA A 232 -4.25 -18.21 -9.57
C ALA A 232 -3.19 -19.29 -9.89
N ASN A 233 -2.44 -19.75 -8.87
CA ASN A 233 -1.43 -20.79 -9.03
C ASN A 233 -2.06 -22.18 -9.35
N LEU A 234 -3.23 -22.47 -8.81
CA LEU A 234 -3.93 -23.72 -9.10
C LEU A 234 -4.49 -23.77 -10.52
N VAL A 235 -4.92 -22.65 -11.05
CA VAL A 235 -5.43 -22.52 -12.42
C VAL A 235 -4.30 -22.41 -13.44
N ALA A 236 -3.15 -21.87 -13.04
CA ALA A 236 -2.02 -21.67 -13.95
C ALA A 236 -1.57 -22.98 -14.60
N GLY A 237 -1.43 -22.96 -15.94
CA GLY A 237 -1.01 -24.12 -16.73
C GLY A 237 -2.09 -25.18 -16.97
N THR A 238 -3.34 -24.99 -16.53
CA THR A 238 -4.46 -25.87 -16.93
C THR A 238 -5.06 -25.37 -18.23
N LYS A 239 -5.16 -26.28 -19.22
CA LYS A 239 -5.80 -25.97 -20.51
C LYS A 239 -7.30 -26.26 -20.51
N TYR A 240 -7.76 -27.17 -19.66
CA TYR A 240 -9.14 -27.64 -19.59
C TYR A 240 -9.66 -27.58 -18.14
N ARG A 241 -10.95 -27.30 -18.00
CA ARG A 241 -11.64 -27.27 -16.69
C ARG A 241 -11.43 -28.55 -15.87
N GLY A 242 -11.45 -29.74 -16.53
CA GLY A 242 -11.24 -31.01 -15.86
C GLY A 242 -9.89 -31.17 -15.20
N GLU A 243 -8.83 -30.56 -15.73
CA GLU A 243 -7.48 -30.60 -15.13
C GLU A 243 -7.43 -29.84 -13.80
N PHE A 244 -8.10 -28.71 -13.71
CA PHE A 244 -8.24 -27.95 -12.48
C PHE A 244 -9.06 -28.73 -11.44
N GLU A 245 -10.18 -29.33 -11.84
CA GLU A 245 -11.02 -30.12 -10.94
C GLU A 245 -10.24 -31.31 -10.38
N ASP A 246 -9.45 -32.00 -11.20
CA ASP A 246 -8.61 -33.12 -10.77
C ASP A 246 -7.46 -32.68 -9.83
N ARG A 247 -6.84 -31.53 -10.07
CA ARG A 247 -5.84 -30.96 -9.17
C ARG A 247 -6.46 -30.64 -7.81
N MET A 248 -7.62 -29.98 -7.80
CA MET A 248 -8.32 -29.62 -6.55
C MET A 248 -8.73 -30.87 -5.77
N ARG A 249 -9.25 -31.92 -6.43
CA ARG A 249 -9.59 -33.20 -5.79
C ARG A 249 -8.37 -33.88 -5.16
N LYS A 250 -7.22 -33.89 -5.85
CA LYS A 250 -5.98 -34.46 -5.33
C LYS A 250 -5.48 -33.69 -4.11
N LEU A 251 -5.52 -32.34 -4.20
CA LEU A 251 -5.12 -31.46 -3.09
C LEU A 251 -6.00 -31.67 -1.86
N ILE A 252 -7.32 -31.70 -2.04
CA ILE A 252 -8.25 -31.94 -0.92
C ILE A 252 -8.00 -33.30 -0.30
N LYS A 253 -7.78 -34.34 -1.11
CA LYS A 253 -7.49 -35.68 -0.60
C LYS A 253 -6.20 -35.73 0.20
N GLU A 254 -5.16 -35.03 -0.27
CA GLU A 254 -3.88 -34.93 0.41
C GLU A 254 -4.03 -34.23 1.77
N VAL A 255 -4.77 -33.11 1.84
CA VAL A 255 -5.07 -32.40 3.09
C VAL A 255 -5.95 -33.23 4.04
N GLU A 256 -6.89 -34.05 3.50
CA GLU A 256 -7.69 -34.96 4.34
C GLU A 256 -6.88 -36.15 4.90
N GLU A 257 -5.80 -36.55 4.23
CA GLU A 257 -4.89 -37.64 4.66
C GLU A 257 -3.84 -37.14 5.67
N GLU A 258 -3.48 -35.86 5.62
CA GLU A 258 -2.51 -35.22 6.52
C GLU A 258 -3.25 -34.39 7.58
N ASP A 259 -3.41 -34.92 8.78
CA ASP A 259 -4.16 -34.30 9.86
C ASP A 259 -3.54 -32.97 10.36
N ASP A 260 -2.29 -32.67 10.03
CA ASP A 260 -1.53 -31.50 10.48
C ASP A 260 -1.68 -30.25 9.61
N ILE A 261 -2.35 -30.34 8.45
CA ILE A 261 -2.46 -29.25 7.48
C ILE A 261 -3.75 -28.44 7.71
N VAL A 262 -3.59 -27.12 7.74
CA VAL A 262 -4.69 -26.12 7.64
C VAL A 262 -4.45 -25.28 6.40
N LEU A 263 -5.42 -25.25 5.48
CA LEU A 263 -5.30 -24.42 4.28
C LEU A 263 -5.72 -22.98 4.55
N PHE A 264 -4.94 -22.03 4.10
CA PHE A 264 -5.37 -20.64 4.00
C PHE A 264 -5.68 -20.30 2.55
N ILE A 265 -6.90 -19.85 2.31
CA ILE A 265 -7.39 -19.47 0.97
C ILE A 265 -7.76 -18.00 1.02
N ASP A 266 -6.91 -17.17 0.47
CA ASP A 266 -7.25 -15.77 0.28
C ASP A 266 -8.22 -15.63 -0.90
N GLU A 267 -9.10 -14.64 -0.85
CA GLU A 267 -10.17 -14.45 -1.81
C GLU A 267 -11.03 -15.72 -2.02
N VAL A 268 -11.44 -16.35 -0.93
CA VAL A 268 -12.19 -17.62 -0.95
C VAL A 268 -13.48 -17.57 -1.79
N HIS A 269 -13.99 -16.37 -2.08
CA HIS A 269 -15.12 -16.17 -2.98
C HIS A 269 -14.84 -16.60 -4.43
N THR A 270 -13.58 -16.62 -4.86
CA THR A 270 -13.17 -17.06 -6.20
C THR A 270 -13.42 -18.55 -6.42
N LEU A 271 -13.49 -19.35 -5.35
CA LEU A 271 -13.85 -20.76 -5.38
C LEU A 271 -15.34 -21.01 -5.68
N VAL A 272 -16.17 -20.05 -5.30
CA VAL A 272 -17.60 -20.09 -5.50
C VAL A 272 -17.90 -19.28 -6.74
N GLY A 273 -17.77 -19.88 -7.92
CA GLY A 273 -17.90 -19.19 -9.20
C GLY A 273 -19.09 -18.23 -9.20
N ALA A 274 -18.82 -16.96 -9.54
CA ALA A 274 -19.88 -15.99 -9.78
C ALA A 274 -20.72 -16.50 -10.96
N GLY A 275 -21.79 -17.20 -10.66
CA GLY A 275 -22.65 -17.82 -11.63
C GLY A 275 -23.19 -16.78 -12.60
N GLY A 276 -22.75 -16.85 -13.86
CA GLY A 276 -23.26 -16.00 -14.93
C GLY A 276 -22.45 -15.99 -16.22
N ALA A 277 -21.19 -16.36 -16.20
CA ALA A 277 -20.40 -16.46 -17.44
C ALA A 277 -20.21 -17.95 -17.82
N GLU A 278 -20.57 -18.32 -19.02
CA GLU A 278 -20.24 -19.63 -19.63
C GLU A 278 -18.71 -19.79 -19.55
N GLY A 279 -18.24 -20.67 -18.66
CA GLY A 279 -16.80 -20.94 -18.44
C GLY A 279 -16.25 -20.64 -17.04
N ALA A 280 -17.03 -20.08 -16.12
CA ALA A 280 -16.58 -19.85 -14.74
C ALA A 280 -16.32 -21.20 -14.02
N ILE A 281 -15.14 -21.29 -13.40
CA ILE A 281 -14.69 -22.49 -12.69
C ILE A 281 -15.45 -22.54 -11.35
N ASP A 282 -16.34 -23.52 -11.17
CA ASP A 282 -17.07 -23.72 -9.92
C ASP A 282 -16.42 -24.85 -9.11
N ALA A 283 -15.48 -24.47 -8.22
CA ALA A 283 -14.85 -25.42 -7.30
C ALA A 283 -15.71 -25.72 -6.06
N SER A 284 -16.84 -25.02 -5.87
CA SER A 284 -17.70 -25.18 -4.69
C SER A 284 -18.24 -26.58 -4.58
N ASN A 285 -18.60 -27.21 -5.70
CA ASN A 285 -19.13 -28.57 -5.72
C ASN A 285 -18.10 -29.64 -5.27
N ILE A 286 -16.82 -29.35 -5.41
CA ILE A 286 -15.73 -30.23 -4.97
C ILE A 286 -15.44 -30.01 -3.47
N LEU A 287 -15.51 -28.76 -2.99
CA LEU A 287 -15.26 -28.40 -1.61
C LEU A 287 -16.39 -28.77 -0.64
N LYS A 288 -17.65 -28.66 -1.06
CA LYS A 288 -18.83 -28.97 -0.23
C LYS A 288 -18.77 -30.34 0.45
N PRO A 289 -18.43 -31.44 -0.24
CA PRO A 289 -18.30 -32.77 0.41
C PRO A 289 -17.14 -32.84 1.40
N ALA A 290 -16.01 -32.18 1.11
CA ALA A 290 -14.82 -32.17 1.97
C ALA A 290 -15.10 -31.42 3.27
N LEU A 291 -15.65 -30.22 3.19
CA LEU A 291 -16.09 -29.42 4.35
C LEU A 291 -17.18 -30.12 5.15
N ALA A 292 -18.04 -30.93 4.52
CA ALA A 292 -19.08 -31.68 5.21
C ALA A 292 -18.53 -32.80 6.09
N ARG A 293 -17.45 -33.47 5.70
CA ARG A 293 -16.80 -34.56 6.45
C ARG A 293 -16.03 -34.07 7.66
N GLY A 294 -15.67 -32.78 7.75
CA GLY A 294 -14.99 -32.16 8.89
C GLY A 294 -13.51 -32.50 9.03
N LYS A 295 -12.95 -33.29 8.11
CA LYS A 295 -11.50 -33.58 8.05
C LYS A 295 -10.70 -32.52 7.31
N PHE A 296 -11.34 -31.81 6.39
CA PHE A 296 -10.75 -30.70 5.65
C PHE A 296 -10.92 -29.43 6.47
N VAL A 297 -9.82 -28.83 6.90
CA VAL A 297 -9.80 -27.59 7.69
C VAL A 297 -9.20 -26.46 6.84
N CYS A 298 -9.95 -25.37 6.71
CA CYS A 298 -9.47 -24.20 5.99
C CYS A 298 -9.85 -22.89 6.68
N ILE A 299 -9.01 -21.88 6.46
CA ILE A 299 -9.26 -20.48 6.80
C ILE A 299 -9.54 -19.75 5.48
N GLY A 300 -10.65 -19.07 5.38
CA GLY A 300 -10.96 -18.23 4.22
C GLY A 300 -10.79 -16.74 4.55
N ALA A 301 -10.45 -15.93 3.56
CA ALA A 301 -10.51 -14.47 3.65
C ALA A 301 -11.31 -13.92 2.45
N THR A 302 -12.14 -12.90 2.68
CA THR A 302 -12.95 -12.26 1.62
C THR A 302 -13.45 -10.88 2.06
N THR A 303 -13.99 -10.11 1.13
CA THR A 303 -14.65 -8.84 1.44
C THR A 303 -16.12 -9.05 1.87
N VAL A 304 -16.72 -8.00 2.50
CA VAL A 304 -18.11 -8.07 2.95
C VAL A 304 -19.08 -8.25 1.78
N GLY A 305 -18.82 -7.56 0.67
CA GLY A 305 -19.65 -7.63 -0.55
C GLY A 305 -19.61 -9.01 -1.18
N GLU A 306 -18.42 -9.58 -1.33
CA GLU A 306 -18.20 -10.90 -1.94
C GLU A 306 -18.69 -12.04 -1.06
N TYR A 307 -18.53 -11.93 0.26
CA TYR A 307 -19.11 -12.89 1.20
C TYR A 307 -20.62 -13.03 1.02
N LYS A 308 -21.33 -11.89 0.93
CA LYS A 308 -22.79 -11.86 0.73
C LYS A 308 -23.21 -12.49 -0.59
N LYS A 309 -22.48 -12.21 -1.67
CA LYS A 309 -22.80 -12.67 -3.04
C LYS A 309 -22.49 -14.15 -3.26
N SER A 310 -21.40 -14.65 -2.69
CA SER A 310 -20.91 -16.00 -2.98
C SER A 310 -21.20 -16.97 -1.85
N ILE A 311 -20.57 -16.83 -0.67
CA ILE A 311 -20.63 -17.82 0.41
C ILE A 311 -22.00 -17.84 1.09
N ARG A 312 -22.54 -16.66 1.43
CA ARG A 312 -23.84 -16.58 2.11
C ARG A 312 -25.01 -16.96 1.19
N ALA A 313 -24.88 -16.78 -0.11
CA ALA A 313 -25.90 -17.20 -1.08
C ALA A 313 -26.00 -18.72 -1.17
N ASP A 314 -24.90 -19.45 -0.86
CA ASP A 314 -24.87 -20.91 -0.82
C ASP A 314 -25.07 -21.43 0.62
N SER A 315 -26.27 -21.89 0.93
CA SER A 315 -26.65 -22.36 2.26
C SER A 315 -25.81 -23.53 2.78
N ALA A 316 -25.19 -24.32 1.90
CA ALA A 316 -24.34 -25.44 2.28
C ALA A 316 -22.96 -24.97 2.76
N LEU A 317 -22.40 -23.93 2.13
CA LEU A 317 -21.16 -23.30 2.54
C LEU A 317 -21.35 -22.44 3.81
N ASP A 318 -22.39 -21.62 3.85
CA ASP A 318 -22.70 -20.73 4.99
C ASP A 318 -22.81 -21.51 6.31
N ARG A 319 -23.36 -22.74 6.27
CA ARG A 319 -23.45 -23.60 7.46
C ARG A 319 -22.11 -24.19 7.90
N ARG A 320 -21.07 -24.15 7.09
CA ARG A 320 -19.75 -24.76 7.37
C ARG A 320 -18.71 -23.75 7.76
N PHE A 321 -18.82 -22.53 7.26
CA PHE A 321 -17.94 -21.44 7.64
C PHE A 321 -18.44 -20.70 8.89
N GLN A 322 -17.50 -20.24 9.70
CA GLN A 322 -17.77 -19.37 10.83
C GLN A 322 -17.18 -18.00 10.60
N VAL A 323 -18.03 -17.00 10.51
CA VAL A 323 -17.60 -15.64 10.22
C VAL A 323 -16.81 -15.02 11.39
N VAL A 324 -15.67 -14.45 11.07
CA VAL A 324 -14.88 -13.54 11.91
C VAL A 324 -14.85 -12.18 11.23
N SER A 325 -15.54 -11.20 11.80
CA SER A 325 -15.58 -9.84 11.23
C SER A 325 -14.30 -9.10 11.57
N VAL A 326 -13.59 -8.65 10.54
CA VAL A 326 -12.38 -7.83 10.67
C VAL A 326 -12.74 -6.40 10.30
N LYS A 327 -12.80 -5.54 11.31
CA LYS A 327 -13.12 -4.12 11.12
C LYS A 327 -11.85 -3.31 10.82
N GLU A 328 -12.05 -2.17 10.17
CA GLU A 328 -11.00 -1.16 10.04
C GLU A 328 -10.52 -0.73 11.43
N PRO A 329 -9.21 -0.69 11.70
CA PRO A 329 -8.70 -0.17 12.96
C PRO A 329 -8.93 1.33 13.07
N SER A 330 -9.12 1.82 14.29
CA SER A 330 -9.16 3.25 14.58
C SER A 330 -7.80 3.92 14.30
N MET A 331 -7.79 5.25 14.18
CA MET A 331 -6.54 6.00 13.98
C MET A 331 -5.47 5.68 15.03
N ASN A 332 -5.87 5.54 16.31
CA ASN A 332 -4.95 5.20 17.38
C ASN A 332 -4.39 3.78 17.24
N GLU A 333 -5.21 2.82 16.85
CA GLU A 333 -4.75 1.45 16.57
C GLU A 333 -3.84 1.42 15.33
N ALA A 334 -4.20 2.15 14.26
CA ALA A 334 -3.36 2.28 13.06
C ALA A 334 -2.00 2.90 13.40
N ARG A 335 -1.97 3.94 14.26
CA ARG A 335 -0.73 4.53 14.76
C ARG A 335 0.13 3.51 15.51
N GLY A 336 -0.51 2.67 16.34
CA GLY A 336 0.18 1.57 17.02
C GLY A 336 0.78 0.56 16.06
N ILE A 337 0.04 0.21 14.98
CA ILE A 337 0.48 -0.75 13.96
C ILE A 337 1.70 -0.22 13.22
N ILE A 338 1.64 1.01 12.64
CA ILE A 338 2.80 1.56 11.92
C ILE A 338 3.98 1.83 12.85
N GLY A 339 3.72 2.16 14.14
CA GLY A 339 4.75 2.31 15.16
C GLY A 339 5.52 1.02 15.43
N GLY A 340 4.84 -0.12 15.41
CA GLY A 340 5.49 -1.42 15.57
C GLY A 340 6.19 -1.94 14.32
N LEU A 341 5.83 -1.43 13.14
CA LEU A 341 6.51 -1.73 11.88
C LEU A 341 7.70 -0.78 11.60
N ARG A 342 7.80 0.34 12.34
CA ARG A 342 8.80 1.39 12.14
C ARG A 342 10.22 0.87 11.97
N ASP A 343 10.67 0.05 12.90
CA ASP A 343 12.06 -0.42 12.94
C ASP A 343 12.43 -1.25 11.69
N ILE A 344 11.48 -2.00 11.15
CA ILE A 344 11.65 -2.82 9.93
C ILE A 344 11.85 -1.90 8.73
N TYR A 345 11.00 -0.88 8.58
CA TYR A 345 11.07 0.07 7.45
C TYR A 345 12.28 1.00 7.58
N GLU A 346 12.63 1.44 8.81
CA GLU A 346 13.84 2.23 9.06
C GLU A 346 15.12 1.49 8.64
N VAL A 347 15.20 0.20 8.97
CA VAL A 347 16.35 -0.64 8.61
C VAL A 347 16.39 -0.89 7.11
N TYR A 348 15.25 -1.24 6.51
CA TYR A 348 15.16 -1.56 5.09
C TYR A 348 15.53 -0.37 4.19
N HIS A 349 14.98 0.81 4.47
CA HIS A 349 15.20 2.04 3.67
C HIS A 349 16.37 2.88 4.16
N ASN A 350 17.00 2.52 5.29
CA ASN A 350 18.07 3.30 5.94
C ASN A 350 17.69 4.76 6.23
N VAL A 351 16.50 4.95 6.79
CA VAL A 351 15.91 6.25 7.18
C VAL A 351 15.63 6.28 8.68
N VAL A 352 15.20 7.44 9.20
CA VAL A 352 14.71 7.61 10.58
C VAL A 352 13.31 8.23 10.53
N LEU A 353 12.36 7.61 11.23
CA LEU A 353 10.98 8.05 11.40
C LEU A 353 10.77 8.54 12.83
N SER A 354 10.46 9.82 13.03
CA SER A 354 10.05 10.34 14.35
C SER A 354 8.59 9.97 14.66
N ASP A 355 8.23 10.01 15.95
CA ASP A 355 6.84 9.77 16.36
C ASP A 355 5.88 10.79 15.75
N GLU A 356 6.30 12.05 15.60
CA GLU A 356 5.52 13.11 14.97
C GLU A 356 5.21 12.80 13.49
N VAL A 357 6.20 12.26 12.77
CA VAL A 357 6.01 11.87 11.36
C VAL A 357 5.02 10.71 11.23
N LEU A 358 5.04 9.74 12.15
CA LEU A 358 4.06 8.66 12.16
C LEU A 358 2.65 9.17 12.47
N ASP A 359 2.51 10.16 13.35
CA ASP A 359 1.23 10.81 13.62
C ASP A 359 0.73 11.56 12.38
N ASP A 360 1.61 12.27 11.69
CA ASP A 360 1.31 12.95 10.42
C ASP A 360 0.89 11.96 9.33
N ILE A 361 1.56 10.80 9.19
CA ILE A 361 1.19 9.74 8.22
C ILE A 361 -0.25 9.29 8.44
N VAL A 362 -0.64 8.99 9.69
CA VAL A 362 -1.99 8.52 10.00
C VAL A 362 -3.02 9.64 9.77
N GLU A 363 -2.74 10.87 10.23
CA GLU A 363 -3.64 12.00 10.07
C GLU A 363 -3.87 12.32 8.60
N TYR A 364 -2.81 12.38 7.79
CA TYR A 364 -2.93 12.71 6.37
C TYR A 364 -3.51 11.56 5.55
N ALA A 365 -3.16 10.31 5.87
CA ALA A 365 -3.77 9.15 5.22
C ALA A 365 -5.28 9.07 5.49
N ASP A 366 -5.73 9.37 6.73
CA ASP A 366 -7.16 9.43 7.04
C ASP A 366 -7.86 10.57 6.30
N ARG A 367 -7.20 11.71 6.25
CA ARG A 367 -7.78 12.95 5.75
C ARG A 367 -7.89 13.02 4.23
N TYR A 368 -6.89 12.50 3.52
CA TYR A 368 -6.75 12.73 2.08
C TYR A 368 -6.86 11.46 1.25
N ILE A 369 -6.60 10.27 1.80
CA ILE A 369 -6.70 9.01 1.07
C ILE A 369 -8.08 8.41 1.30
N VAL A 370 -8.97 8.59 0.33
CA VAL A 370 -10.35 8.09 0.33
C VAL A 370 -10.42 6.78 -0.47
N GLY A 371 -11.28 5.84 -0.02
CA GLY A 371 -11.50 4.57 -0.72
C GLY A 371 -10.51 3.46 -0.37
N ARG A 372 -9.52 3.73 0.50
CA ARG A 372 -8.64 2.73 1.11
C ARG A 372 -8.81 2.71 2.62
N PHE A 373 -8.51 1.58 3.24
CA PHE A 373 -8.74 1.35 4.66
C PHE A 373 -7.42 1.22 5.42
N PHE A 374 -7.47 1.56 6.72
CA PHE A 374 -6.37 1.26 7.62
C PHE A 374 -6.26 -0.26 7.90
N PRO A 375 -5.04 -0.78 8.16
CA PRO A 375 -3.75 -0.07 8.23
C PRO A 375 -3.06 0.12 6.87
N ASP A 376 -3.51 -0.52 5.81
CA ASP A 376 -2.87 -0.60 4.48
C ASP A 376 -2.52 0.80 3.93
N LYS A 377 -3.48 1.74 3.93
CA LYS A 377 -3.24 3.10 3.45
C LYS A 377 -2.13 3.85 4.21
N ALA A 378 -1.95 3.56 5.51
CA ALA A 378 -0.89 4.20 6.29
C ALA A 378 0.46 3.52 6.07
N ILE A 379 0.47 2.20 5.89
CA ILE A 379 1.67 1.41 5.56
C ILE A 379 2.19 1.81 4.19
N ASP A 380 1.31 1.91 3.19
CA ASP A 380 1.67 2.35 1.83
C ASP A 380 2.32 3.74 1.85
N VAL A 381 1.72 4.71 2.58
CA VAL A 381 2.32 6.05 2.73
C VAL A 381 3.68 5.99 3.40
N MET A 382 3.81 5.21 4.49
CA MET A 382 5.07 5.06 5.22
C MET A 382 6.16 4.48 4.32
N ASP A 383 5.85 3.42 3.58
CA ASP A 383 6.79 2.76 2.65
C ASP A 383 7.22 3.72 1.53
N GLU A 384 6.28 4.40 0.89
CA GLU A 384 6.58 5.32 -0.21
C GLU A 384 7.38 6.55 0.25
N VAL A 385 7.09 7.09 1.44
CA VAL A 385 7.86 8.18 2.05
C VAL A 385 9.28 7.73 2.35
N CYS A 386 9.46 6.56 2.96
CA CYS A 386 10.77 5.99 3.25
C CYS A 386 11.58 5.74 1.98
N ALA A 387 10.95 5.18 0.94
CA ALA A 387 11.57 4.94 -0.36
C ALA A 387 12.00 6.26 -1.04
N MET A 388 11.14 7.28 -1.04
CA MET A 388 11.44 8.59 -1.61
C MET A 388 12.64 9.25 -0.91
N VAL A 389 12.67 9.24 0.41
CA VAL A 389 13.76 9.85 1.19
C VAL A 389 15.06 9.05 1.03
N SER A 390 14.99 7.74 0.94
CA SER A 390 16.14 6.86 0.66
C SER A 390 16.75 7.16 -0.71
N THR A 391 15.93 7.32 -1.76
CA THR A 391 16.39 7.60 -3.13
C THR A 391 17.03 8.97 -3.27
N ARG A 392 16.60 10.00 -2.51
CA ARG A 392 17.31 11.30 -2.44
C ARG A 392 18.77 11.14 -1.98
N GLY A 393 19.03 10.19 -1.08
CA GLY A 393 20.39 9.83 -0.65
C GLY A 393 21.20 9.13 -1.74
N ASP A 394 20.56 8.35 -2.60
CA ASP A 394 21.20 7.66 -3.72
C ASP A 394 21.58 8.61 -4.86
N GLU A 395 20.83 9.66 -5.11
CA GLU A 395 21.20 10.71 -6.06
C GLU A 395 22.51 11.40 -5.66
N LYS A 396 22.70 11.71 -4.38
CA LYS A 396 23.98 12.23 -3.87
C LYS A 396 25.12 11.24 -4.06
N ARG A 397 24.88 9.94 -3.81
CA ARG A 397 25.88 8.88 -4.04
C ARG A 397 26.17 8.69 -5.53
N LYS A 398 25.20 8.88 -6.41
CA LYS A 398 25.37 8.85 -7.87
C LYS A 398 26.24 10.01 -8.31
N CYS A 399 25.95 11.23 -7.84
CA CYS A 399 26.75 12.41 -8.12
C CYS A 399 28.21 12.26 -7.65
N ILE A 400 28.43 11.71 -6.42
CA ILE A 400 29.77 11.40 -5.93
C ILE A 400 30.48 10.35 -6.81
N ARG A 401 29.78 9.33 -7.31
CA ARG A 401 30.34 8.33 -8.23
C ARG A 401 30.74 8.97 -9.57
N GLU A 402 29.91 9.85 -10.12
CA GLU A 402 30.19 10.58 -11.35
C GLU A 402 31.39 11.50 -11.19
N LEU A 403 31.48 12.26 -10.09
CA LEU A 403 32.64 13.09 -9.77
C LEU A 403 33.92 12.26 -9.62
N ARG A 404 33.87 11.12 -8.96
CA ARG A 404 35.03 10.19 -8.87
C ARG A 404 35.44 9.64 -10.25
N GLY A 405 34.47 9.35 -11.12
CA GLY A 405 34.74 8.99 -12.51
C GLY A 405 35.49 10.08 -13.26
N ARG A 406 35.05 11.36 -13.13
CA ARG A 406 35.75 12.51 -13.72
C ARG A 406 37.16 12.69 -13.15
N ILE A 407 37.35 12.54 -11.83
CA ILE A 407 38.67 12.61 -11.19
C ILE A 407 39.61 11.57 -11.80
N ASN A 408 39.15 10.34 -12.01
CA ASN A 408 39.99 9.28 -12.62
C ASN A 408 40.39 9.60 -14.06
N LEU A 409 39.51 10.24 -14.85
CA LEU A 409 39.83 10.70 -16.20
C LEU A 409 40.88 11.81 -16.16
N VAL A 410 40.67 12.84 -15.33
CA VAL A 410 41.62 13.96 -15.17
C VAL A 410 42.99 13.46 -14.68
N ARG A 411 43.03 12.46 -13.77
CA ARG A 411 44.30 11.81 -13.34
C ARG A 411 44.99 11.10 -14.47
N ARG A 412 44.27 10.38 -15.31
CA ARG A 412 44.82 9.68 -16.49
C ARG A 412 45.41 10.67 -17.46
N ASP A 413 44.68 11.75 -17.80
CA ASP A 413 45.10 12.75 -18.73
C ASP A 413 46.31 13.53 -18.18
N LYS A 414 46.35 13.86 -16.89
CA LYS A 414 47.48 14.46 -16.22
C LYS A 414 48.72 13.58 -16.36
N ASN A 415 48.60 12.28 -16.12
CA ASN A 415 49.71 11.35 -16.23
C ASN A 415 50.24 11.24 -17.71
N CYS A 416 49.32 11.27 -18.67
CA CYS A 416 49.68 11.31 -20.09
C CYS A 416 50.42 12.59 -20.45
N SER A 417 50.02 13.76 -19.94
CA SER A 417 50.70 15.04 -20.17
C SER A 417 52.08 15.08 -19.50
N ILE A 418 52.23 14.50 -18.31
CA ILE A 418 53.54 14.36 -17.65
C ILE A 418 54.49 13.48 -18.51
N LEU A 419 54.00 12.31 -18.97
CA LEU A 419 54.79 11.42 -19.85
C LEU A 419 55.13 12.09 -21.20
N GLY A 420 54.28 12.99 -21.71
CA GLY A 420 54.49 13.76 -22.91
C GLY A 420 55.33 15.04 -22.72
N ASN A 421 55.88 15.26 -21.52
CA ASN A 421 56.66 16.42 -21.10
C ASN A 421 55.93 17.79 -21.28
N ARG A 422 54.59 17.77 -21.19
CA ARG A 422 53.69 18.95 -21.26
C ARG A 422 53.30 19.42 -19.85
N LEU A 423 54.26 20.06 -19.17
CA LEU A 423 54.16 20.39 -17.74
C LEU A 423 53.07 21.43 -17.42
N GLU A 424 52.81 22.40 -18.32
CA GLU A 424 51.75 23.41 -18.10
C GLU A 424 50.36 22.78 -18.09
N GLU A 425 50.04 21.95 -19.07
CA GLU A 425 48.80 21.21 -19.15
C GLU A 425 48.59 20.27 -17.90
N ALA A 426 49.69 19.61 -17.50
CA ALA A 426 49.63 18.74 -16.31
C ALA A 426 49.35 19.53 -15.02
N TYR A 427 49.79 20.80 -14.94
CA TYR A 427 49.54 21.67 -13.80
C TYR A 427 48.10 22.17 -13.74
N GLU A 428 47.50 22.49 -14.89
CA GLU A 428 46.06 22.79 -14.96
C GLU A 428 45.18 21.60 -14.55
N MET A 429 45.51 20.40 -15.03
CA MET A 429 44.81 19.18 -14.64
C MET A 429 44.95 18.86 -13.15
N LEU A 430 46.08 19.18 -12.54
CA LEU A 430 46.29 19.06 -11.11
C LEU A 430 45.38 20.00 -10.31
N ARG A 431 45.18 21.23 -10.81
CA ARG A 431 44.27 22.18 -10.18
C ARG A 431 42.84 21.70 -10.27
N GLU A 432 42.41 21.17 -11.42
CA GLU A 432 41.06 20.63 -11.63
C GLU A 432 40.83 19.39 -10.78
N GLU A 433 41.82 18.51 -10.68
CA GLU A 433 41.75 17.34 -9.78
C GLU A 433 41.54 17.75 -8.32
N LYS A 434 42.29 18.76 -7.81
CA LYS A 434 42.12 19.27 -6.46
C LYS A 434 40.74 19.92 -6.24
N ARG A 435 40.19 20.62 -7.22
CA ARG A 435 38.87 21.23 -7.18
C ARG A 435 37.78 20.12 -7.02
N LEU A 436 37.81 19.11 -7.89
CA LEU A 436 36.87 18.01 -7.89
C LEU A 436 36.96 17.18 -6.61
N LEU A 437 38.17 16.98 -6.05
CA LEU A 437 38.35 16.33 -4.75
C LEU A 437 37.71 17.14 -3.61
N GLY A 438 37.86 18.48 -3.63
CA GLY A 438 37.18 19.35 -2.66
C GLY A 438 35.66 19.27 -2.75
N GLU A 439 35.10 19.17 -3.95
CA GLU A 439 33.65 18.97 -4.16
C GLU A 439 33.18 17.62 -3.60
N VAL A 440 33.92 16.52 -3.84
CA VAL A 440 33.61 15.20 -3.30
C VAL A 440 33.71 15.19 -1.77
N ASP A 441 34.72 15.85 -1.19
CA ASP A 441 34.90 15.94 0.26
C ASP A 441 33.77 16.75 0.90
N ALA A 442 33.36 17.88 0.30
CA ALA A 442 32.24 18.68 0.79
C ALA A 442 30.93 17.88 0.78
N MET A 443 30.64 17.16 -0.32
CA MET A 443 29.47 16.29 -0.42
C MET A 443 29.54 15.08 0.54
N SER A 444 30.73 14.51 0.73
CA SER A 444 30.94 13.36 1.63
C SER A 444 30.86 13.76 3.11
N PHE A 445 31.29 14.98 3.47
CA PHE A 445 31.17 15.49 4.85
C PHE A 445 29.70 15.72 5.23
N ALA A 446 28.87 16.18 4.28
CA ALA A 446 27.45 16.32 4.47
C ALA A 446 26.72 14.94 4.59
N GLY A 447 27.30 13.87 4.03
CA GLY A 447 26.73 12.50 4.05
C GLY A 447 27.23 11.58 5.18
N LYS A 448 28.23 11.98 5.97
CA LYS A 448 28.81 11.16 7.05
C LYS A 448 28.05 11.23 8.38
N ARG A 449 27.02 12.06 8.50
CA ARG A 449 26.19 12.16 9.70
C ARG A 449 24.78 11.63 9.44
N GLY A 450 24.56 10.37 9.76
CA GLY A 450 23.24 9.81 10.09
C GLY A 450 22.43 9.28 8.89
N ARG A 451 21.49 8.44 9.23
CA ARG A 451 20.39 8.01 8.36
C ARG A 451 19.61 9.25 7.92
N ASN A 452 19.03 9.22 6.72
CA ASN A 452 18.17 10.30 6.25
C ASN A 452 16.93 10.40 7.17
N VAL A 453 16.66 11.60 7.67
CA VAL A 453 15.49 11.83 8.53
C VAL A 453 14.30 12.19 7.64
N VAL A 454 13.20 11.49 7.82
CA VAL A 454 11.93 11.83 7.19
C VAL A 454 11.35 13.06 7.91
N VAL A 455 10.90 14.03 7.14
CA VAL A 455 10.25 15.23 7.66
C VAL A 455 8.80 15.32 7.17
N ARG A 456 7.99 16.13 7.87
CA ARG A 456 6.57 16.35 7.52
C ARG A 456 6.34 16.69 6.05
N GLY A 457 7.21 17.51 5.45
CA GLY A 457 7.12 17.87 4.03
C GLY A 457 7.18 16.66 3.10
N ASP A 458 7.97 15.65 3.45
CA ASP A 458 8.07 14.41 2.67
C ASP A 458 6.76 13.61 2.70
N VAL A 459 6.09 13.58 3.85
CA VAL A 459 4.77 12.94 4.01
C VAL A 459 3.73 13.66 3.15
N ILE A 460 3.73 14.99 3.17
CA ILE A 460 2.83 15.81 2.35
C ILE A 460 3.05 15.52 0.88
N ASP A 461 4.29 15.55 0.38
CA ASP A 461 4.64 15.30 -1.03
C ASP A 461 4.11 13.94 -1.51
N VAL A 462 4.20 12.91 -0.66
CA VAL A 462 3.73 11.56 -0.99
C VAL A 462 2.21 11.48 -0.95
N VAL A 463 1.58 12.02 0.09
CA VAL A 463 0.11 12.01 0.20
C VAL A 463 -0.52 12.82 -0.94
N GLU A 464 0.07 13.95 -1.35
CA GLU A 464 -0.35 14.71 -2.54
C GLU A 464 -0.29 13.86 -3.81
N ARG A 465 0.79 13.07 -3.96
CA ARG A 465 0.98 12.18 -5.11
C ARG A 465 -0.06 11.07 -5.16
N ILE A 466 -0.34 10.43 -4.01
CA ILE A 466 -1.29 9.32 -3.90
C ILE A 466 -2.73 9.82 -4.05
N SER A 467 -3.07 10.94 -3.39
CA SER A 467 -4.44 11.45 -3.34
C SER A 467 -4.80 12.32 -4.54
N GLY A 468 -3.81 12.87 -5.25
CA GLY A 468 -4.01 13.88 -6.28
C GLY A 468 -4.51 15.23 -5.74
N VAL A 469 -4.46 15.47 -4.43
CA VAL A 469 -4.95 16.69 -3.77
C VAL A 469 -3.76 17.49 -3.25
N SER A 470 -3.66 18.76 -3.61
CA SER A 470 -2.60 19.63 -3.09
C SER A 470 -2.86 20.00 -1.62
N ILE A 471 -1.88 19.73 -0.77
CA ILE A 471 -1.92 19.97 0.67
C ILE A 471 -1.13 21.24 0.98
N TYR A 472 -1.74 22.41 0.85
CA TYR A 472 -1.06 23.71 1.01
C TYR A 472 -0.77 24.12 2.46
N MET A 473 -0.91 23.21 3.47
CA MET A 473 -0.94 23.62 4.86
C MET A 473 0.19 23.08 5.71
N ASP A 474 1.14 23.95 5.92
CA ASP A 474 1.87 24.03 7.18
C ASP A 474 1.08 24.97 8.13
N ARG A 475 0.68 24.50 9.32
CA ARG A 475 -0.08 25.29 10.31
C ARG A 475 0.64 26.61 10.66
N ASP A 476 1.94 26.65 10.47
CA ASP A 476 2.79 27.82 10.80
C ASP A 476 2.80 28.91 9.72
N ARG A 477 2.29 28.68 8.50
CA ARG A 477 2.29 29.63 7.38
C ARG A 477 0.90 30.13 6.98
N GLY A 478 -0.06 29.97 7.84
CA GLY A 478 -1.48 30.28 7.51
C GLY A 478 -1.74 31.70 7.02
N SER A 479 -0.98 32.70 7.51
CA SER A 479 -1.15 34.10 7.07
C SER A 479 -0.55 34.34 5.68
N GLU A 480 0.57 33.73 5.33
CA GLU A 480 1.22 33.84 4.02
C GLU A 480 0.37 33.14 2.94
N CYS A 481 -0.19 31.98 3.23
CA CYS A 481 -1.09 31.28 2.33
C CYS A 481 -2.35 32.08 2.03
N MET A 482 -2.93 32.75 3.03
CA MET A 482 -4.11 33.59 2.84
C MET A 482 -3.84 34.79 1.94
N GLN A 483 -2.66 35.38 2.04
CA GLN A 483 -2.26 36.47 1.16
C GLN A 483 -2.12 35.97 -0.28
N GLY A 484 -1.47 34.81 -0.49
CA GLY A 484 -1.37 34.17 -1.80
C GLY A 484 -2.74 33.84 -2.41
N PHE A 485 -3.70 33.31 -1.63
CA PHE A 485 -5.07 33.07 -2.11
C PHE A 485 -5.78 34.35 -2.53
N ARG A 486 -5.63 35.44 -1.77
CA ARG A 486 -6.21 36.74 -2.13
C ARG A 486 -5.61 37.32 -3.40
N GLU A 487 -4.32 37.17 -3.60
CA GLU A 487 -3.61 37.60 -4.81
C GLU A 487 -4.12 36.80 -6.03
N VAL A 488 -4.16 35.46 -5.95
CA VAL A 488 -4.67 34.59 -7.02
C VAL A 488 -6.13 34.90 -7.36
N ILE A 489 -6.99 35.10 -6.36
CA ILE A 489 -8.38 35.48 -6.59
C ILE A 489 -8.47 36.88 -7.21
N GLY A 490 -7.66 37.84 -6.74
CA GLY A 490 -7.59 39.17 -7.27
C GLY A 490 -7.14 39.22 -8.73
N GLU A 491 -6.16 38.43 -9.07
CA GLU A 491 -5.66 38.30 -10.44
C GLU A 491 -6.60 37.54 -11.37
N SER A 492 -7.28 36.50 -10.87
CA SER A 492 -8.08 35.60 -11.71
C SER A 492 -9.54 36.02 -11.82
N PHE A 493 -10.09 36.67 -10.80
CA PHE A 493 -11.49 37.03 -10.74
C PHE A 493 -11.68 38.55 -10.80
N VAL A 494 -12.52 39.03 -11.75
CA VAL A 494 -12.93 40.42 -11.88
C VAL A 494 -14.33 40.56 -11.29
N GLY A 495 -14.52 41.49 -10.37
CA GLY A 495 -15.80 41.74 -9.70
C GLY A 495 -15.59 42.35 -8.32
N SER A 496 -16.69 42.52 -7.58
CA SER A 496 -16.73 43.23 -6.31
C SER A 496 -15.82 42.62 -5.24
N ASP A 497 -15.17 43.45 -4.42
CA ASP A 497 -14.31 43.03 -3.31
C ASP A 497 -15.05 42.20 -2.25
N ARG A 498 -16.39 42.36 -2.17
CA ARG A 498 -17.23 41.54 -1.31
C ARG A 498 -17.22 40.07 -1.75
N VAL A 499 -17.33 39.82 -3.05
CA VAL A 499 -17.27 38.47 -3.62
C VAL A 499 -15.88 37.88 -3.44
N LYS A 500 -14.80 38.63 -3.74
CA LYS A 500 -13.40 38.18 -3.55
C LYS A 500 -13.12 37.78 -2.11
N ARG A 501 -13.60 38.56 -1.12
CA ARG A 501 -13.49 38.24 0.31
C ARG A 501 -14.28 36.99 0.69
N ALA A 502 -15.49 36.81 0.14
CA ALA A 502 -16.31 35.64 0.38
C ALA A 502 -15.63 34.37 -0.17
N LEU A 503 -15.11 34.42 -1.40
CA LEU A 503 -14.35 33.28 -2.01
C LEU A 503 -13.11 32.94 -1.19
N SER A 504 -12.33 33.94 -0.76
CA SER A 504 -11.17 33.72 0.12
C SER A 504 -11.58 33.08 1.44
N GLY A 505 -12.72 33.47 2.01
CA GLY A 505 -13.27 32.88 3.24
C GLY A 505 -13.69 31.41 3.05
N ILE A 506 -14.27 31.05 1.89
CA ILE A 506 -14.62 29.68 1.55
C ILE A 506 -13.37 28.80 1.49
N VAL A 507 -12.35 29.24 0.76
CA VAL A 507 -11.06 28.55 0.65
C VAL A 507 -10.43 28.36 2.04
N TRP A 508 -10.45 29.41 2.86
CA TRP A 508 -9.91 29.34 4.21
C TRP A 508 -10.65 28.32 5.09
N LYS A 509 -12.01 28.35 5.10
CA LYS A 509 -12.81 27.37 5.85
C LYS A 509 -12.55 25.95 5.40
N TRP A 510 -12.38 25.74 4.10
CA TRP A 510 -12.05 24.43 3.54
C TRP A 510 -10.73 23.90 4.08
N PHE A 511 -9.68 24.69 4.03
CA PHE A 511 -8.36 24.28 4.45
C PHE A 511 -8.21 24.16 5.98
N TYR A 512 -8.74 25.09 6.76
CA TYR A 512 -8.58 25.08 8.22
C TYR A 512 -9.57 24.16 8.95
N GLY A 513 -10.51 23.54 8.23
CA GLY A 513 -11.44 22.60 8.83
C GLY A 513 -12.36 23.21 9.88
N LEU A 514 -12.56 24.53 9.85
CA LEU A 514 -13.53 25.22 10.68
C LEU A 514 -14.94 24.94 10.16
N GLY A 515 -15.53 23.83 10.60
CA GLY A 515 -16.85 23.38 10.19
C GLY A 515 -16.82 21.98 9.57
N LYS A 516 -17.95 21.56 8.99
CA LYS A 516 -18.01 20.32 8.20
C LYS A 516 -17.12 20.49 6.96
N ARG A 517 -16.31 19.50 6.62
CA ARG A 517 -15.46 19.50 5.38
C ARG A 517 -16.24 19.76 4.10
N ARG A 518 -17.53 19.48 4.12
CA ARG A 518 -18.49 19.75 3.06
C ARG A 518 -19.07 21.13 3.26
N GLY A 519 -18.47 22.12 2.61
CA GLY A 519 -19.10 23.43 2.53
C GLY A 519 -20.13 23.42 1.41
N VAL A 520 -21.32 23.94 1.68
CA VAL A 520 -22.38 24.08 0.69
C VAL A 520 -22.70 25.58 0.54
N TYR A 521 -22.44 26.13 -0.64
CA TYR A 521 -22.61 27.56 -0.90
C TYR A 521 -23.49 27.79 -2.11
N LEU A 522 -24.39 28.79 -1.97
CA LEU A 522 -25.26 29.25 -3.06
C LEU A 522 -24.72 30.58 -3.62
N PHE A 523 -24.40 30.61 -4.92
CA PHE A 523 -23.99 31.81 -5.65
C PHE A 523 -25.20 32.39 -6.36
N ALA A 524 -25.74 33.50 -5.85
CA ALA A 524 -26.90 34.17 -6.37
C ALA A 524 -26.52 35.48 -7.08
N GLY A 525 -27.06 35.75 -8.24
CA GLY A 525 -26.76 36.98 -9.00
C GLY A 525 -27.28 36.95 -10.44
N PRO A 526 -27.16 38.07 -11.17
CA PRO A 526 -27.56 38.15 -12.58
C PRO A 526 -26.82 37.19 -13.48
N THR A 527 -27.30 36.99 -14.69
CA THR A 527 -26.57 36.20 -15.70
C THR A 527 -25.28 36.89 -16.12
N GLY A 528 -24.20 36.10 -16.36
CA GLY A 528 -22.97 36.64 -16.91
C GLY A 528 -22.04 37.39 -15.95
N VAL A 529 -22.31 37.41 -14.64
CA VAL A 529 -21.45 38.08 -13.63
C VAL A 529 -20.30 37.20 -13.09
N GLY A 530 -20.12 35.99 -13.63
CA GLY A 530 -18.98 35.15 -13.28
C GLY A 530 -19.20 34.09 -12.21
N LYS A 531 -20.46 33.73 -11.83
CA LYS A 531 -20.79 32.71 -10.83
C LYS A 531 -20.15 31.36 -11.14
N THR A 532 -20.37 30.83 -12.34
CA THR A 532 -19.76 29.55 -12.81
C THR A 532 -18.25 29.63 -12.85
N MET A 533 -17.67 30.79 -13.22
CA MET A 533 -16.21 30.99 -13.25
C MET A 533 -15.64 31.00 -11.83
N ALA A 534 -16.31 31.61 -10.86
CA ALA A 534 -15.88 31.55 -9.45
C ALA A 534 -15.88 30.13 -8.90
N GLY A 535 -16.89 29.30 -9.27
CA GLY A 535 -16.90 27.87 -8.92
C GLY A 535 -15.72 27.11 -9.54
N LYS A 536 -15.39 27.37 -10.80
CA LYS A 536 -14.20 26.80 -11.46
C LYS A 536 -12.90 27.27 -10.81
N LEU A 537 -12.80 28.55 -10.44
CA LEU A 537 -11.63 29.09 -9.76
C LEU A 537 -11.41 28.42 -8.40
N LEU A 538 -12.49 28.21 -7.63
CA LEU A 538 -12.40 27.43 -6.39
C LEU A 538 -11.90 25.99 -6.66
N GLY A 539 -12.36 25.34 -7.71
CA GLY A 539 -11.88 24.01 -8.10
C GLY A 539 -10.38 23.97 -8.41
N LYS A 540 -9.87 24.96 -9.11
CA LYS A 540 -8.43 25.11 -9.37
C LYS A 540 -7.62 25.34 -8.11
N MET A 541 -8.19 26.06 -7.14
CA MET A 541 -7.51 26.34 -5.86
C MET A 541 -7.57 25.17 -4.88
N LEU A 542 -8.62 24.36 -4.94
CA LEU A 542 -8.86 23.24 -4.03
C LEU A 542 -8.37 21.89 -4.60
N GLY A 543 -7.97 21.85 -5.86
CA GLY A 543 -7.56 20.65 -6.57
C GLY A 543 -6.05 20.46 -6.70
N SER A 544 -5.64 19.37 -7.36
CA SER A 544 -4.24 19.07 -7.68
C SER A 544 -3.67 20.06 -8.73
N ARG A 545 -2.33 20.20 -8.75
CA ARG A 545 -1.59 21.10 -9.66
C ARG A 545 -1.88 20.87 -11.15
N ASP A 546 -2.34 19.67 -11.52
CA ASP A 546 -2.43 19.22 -12.92
C ASP A 546 -3.86 19.01 -13.46
N GLY A 547 -4.94 19.36 -12.72
CA GLY A 547 -6.30 19.05 -13.15
C GLY A 547 -7.38 20.05 -12.75
N ASP A 548 -8.42 20.18 -13.61
CA ASP A 548 -9.69 20.84 -13.27
C ASP A 548 -10.49 19.93 -12.32
N ASN A 549 -10.28 20.05 -11.00
CA ASN A 549 -11.03 19.30 -9.99
C ASN A 549 -12.44 19.88 -9.77
N VAL A 550 -13.19 19.98 -10.85
CA VAL A 550 -14.57 20.47 -10.85
C VAL A 550 -15.49 19.48 -11.57
N ILE A 551 -16.45 18.94 -10.85
CA ILE A 551 -17.58 18.24 -11.47
C ILE A 551 -18.67 19.28 -11.74
N ARG A 552 -18.75 19.75 -12.97
CA ARG A 552 -19.84 20.63 -13.40
C ARG A 552 -21.05 19.79 -13.82
N ILE A 553 -22.20 20.15 -13.26
CA ILE A 553 -23.51 19.56 -13.54
C ILE A 553 -24.45 20.71 -13.89
N ASP A 554 -24.95 20.70 -15.12
CA ASP A 554 -25.99 21.66 -15.55
C ASP A 554 -27.36 21.12 -15.12
N MET A 555 -27.97 21.76 -14.15
CA MET A 555 -29.22 21.29 -13.57
C MET A 555 -30.42 21.45 -14.51
N SER A 556 -30.28 22.22 -15.59
CA SER A 556 -31.30 22.29 -16.64
C SER A 556 -31.50 20.96 -17.37
N GLU A 557 -30.47 20.08 -17.44
CA GLU A 557 -30.58 18.75 -18.00
C GLU A 557 -31.33 17.75 -17.09
N PHE A 558 -31.62 18.18 -15.86
CA PHE A 558 -32.28 17.41 -14.80
C PHE A 558 -33.63 17.95 -14.41
N SER A 559 -34.37 18.56 -15.37
CA SER A 559 -35.68 19.13 -15.19
C SER A 559 -36.81 18.11 -15.03
N ASP A 560 -36.57 16.83 -15.42
CA ASP A 560 -37.54 15.76 -15.38
C ASP A 560 -37.31 14.79 -14.24
N SER A 561 -38.36 14.15 -13.72
CA SER A 561 -38.31 13.14 -12.66
C SER A 561 -37.51 11.88 -13.07
N SER A 562 -37.49 11.52 -14.38
CA SER A 562 -36.72 10.41 -14.93
C SER A 562 -35.20 10.62 -14.87
N SER A 563 -34.75 11.87 -14.71
CA SER A 563 -33.36 12.24 -14.66
C SER A 563 -32.63 11.77 -13.38
N VAL A 564 -33.37 11.24 -12.38
CA VAL A 564 -32.78 10.58 -11.21
C VAL A 564 -31.83 9.46 -11.59
N SER A 565 -32.15 8.68 -12.63
CA SER A 565 -31.28 7.61 -13.15
C SER A 565 -29.94 8.11 -13.71
N LYS A 566 -29.89 9.34 -14.23
CA LYS A 566 -28.63 9.94 -14.70
C LYS A 566 -27.71 10.31 -13.52
N VAL A 567 -28.27 10.54 -12.33
CA VAL A 567 -27.50 10.83 -11.12
C VAL A 567 -26.94 9.57 -10.49
N ILE A 568 -27.80 8.58 -10.18
CA ILE A 568 -27.45 7.37 -9.44
C ILE A 568 -27.06 6.18 -10.32
N GLY A 569 -27.28 6.25 -11.62
CA GLY A 569 -27.12 5.15 -12.59
C GLY A 569 -28.43 4.41 -12.88
N SER A 570 -28.48 3.70 -14.00
CA SER A 570 -29.65 2.92 -14.43
C SER A 570 -29.81 1.66 -13.57
N ASN A 571 -31.05 1.23 -13.35
CA ASN A 571 -31.35 0.00 -12.62
C ASN A 571 -30.89 -1.24 -13.41
N PRO A 572 -30.54 -2.36 -12.71
CA PRO A 572 -30.18 -3.60 -13.36
C PRO A 572 -31.25 -4.06 -14.37
N GLY A 573 -30.83 -4.37 -15.59
CA GLY A 573 -31.73 -4.84 -16.68
C GLY A 573 -32.20 -3.76 -17.65
N TYR A 574 -31.85 -2.49 -17.44
CA TYR A 574 -32.12 -1.41 -18.41
C TYR A 574 -30.88 -1.12 -19.28
N VAL A 575 -31.11 -0.66 -20.50
CA VAL A 575 -30.04 -0.21 -21.41
C VAL A 575 -29.27 0.94 -20.75
N GLY A 576 -27.94 0.86 -20.72
CA GLY A 576 -27.07 1.84 -20.05
C GLY A 576 -26.70 1.49 -18.61
N TYR A 577 -26.97 0.28 -18.12
CA TYR A 577 -26.56 -0.16 -16.78
C TYR A 577 -25.02 -0.20 -16.59
N GLU A 578 -24.27 -0.45 -17.66
CA GLU A 578 -22.81 -0.48 -17.66
C GLU A 578 -22.15 0.86 -18.02
N ASP A 579 -22.96 1.88 -18.37
CA ASP A 579 -22.45 3.20 -18.73
C ASP A 579 -21.83 3.90 -17.49
N MET A 580 -20.51 4.09 -17.52
CA MET A 580 -19.71 4.77 -16.47
C MET A 580 -19.94 6.30 -16.42
N GLY A 581 -21.11 6.80 -16.81
CA GLY A 581 -21.40 8.24 -16.95
C GLY A 581 -22.21 8.86 -15.83
N SER A 582 -22.63 8.11 -14.80
CA SER A 582 -23.46 8.67 -13.73
C SER A 582 -22.72 9.73 -12.90
N VAL A 583 -23.47 10.71 -12.38
CA VAL A 583 -22.91 11.77 -11.51
C VAL A 583 -22.22 11.15 -10.29
N VAL A 584 -22.82 10.12 -9.71
CA VAL A 584 -22.26 9.42 -8.54
C VAL A 584 -20.91 8.77 -8.85
N GLU A 585 -20.74 8.24 -10.05
CA GLU A 585 -19.47 7.64 -10.46
C GLU A 585 -18.38 8.69 -10.71
N ARG A 586 -18.76 9.83 -11.29
CA ARG A 586 -17.84 10.97 -11.42
C ARG A 586 -17.39 11.48 -10.03
N ILE A 587 -18.30 11.50 -9.04
CA ILE A 587 -17.97 11.88 -7.65
C ILE A 587 -17.05 10.84 -7.02
N ARG A 588 -17.29 9.54 -7.25
CA ARG A 588 -16.40 8.45 -6.76
C ARG A 588 -14.98 8.60 -7.28
N ASN A 589 -14.84 8.96 -8.55
CA ASN A 589 -13.52 9.12 -9.21
C ASN A 589 -12.84 10.45 -8.82
N MET A 590 -13.55 11.40 -8.23
CA MET A 590 -13.01 12.66 -7.75
C MET A 590 -13.39 12.88 -6.26
N PRO A 591 -12.69 12.23 -5.34
CA PRO A 591 -13.01 12.23 -3.92
C PRO A 591 -12.84 13.59 -3.23
N SER A 592 -12.14 14.54 -3.88
CA SER A 592 -11.92 15.90 -3.38
C SER A 592 -11.98 16.90 -4.53
N GLY A 593 -12.52 18.08 -4.28
CA GLY A 593 -12.69 19.15 -5.29
C GLY A 593 -14.01 19.87 -5.14
N VAL A 594 -14.52 20.42 -6.23
CA VAL A 594 -15.76 21.20 -6.27
C VAL A 594 -16.82 20.49 -7.11
N ILE A 595 -18.01 20.30 -6.54
CA ILE A 595 -19.22 19.94 -7.29
C ILE A 595 -19.95 21.25 -7.58
N LEU A 596 -20.00 21.63 -8.83
CA LEU A 596 -20.65 22.85 -9.30
C LEU A 596 -22.00 22.48 -9.93
N LEU A 597 -23.08 22.78 -9.22
CA LEU A 597 -24.46 22.65 -9.71
C LEU A 597 -24.90 23.97 -10.33
N ASP A 598 -24.91 24.02 -11.65
CA ASP A 598 -25.25 25.24 -12.39
C ASP A 598 -26.78 25.33 -12.60
N GLU A 599 -27.36 26.50 -12.38
CA GLU A 599 -28.82 26.80 -12.54
C GLU A 599 -29.73 25.86 -11.70
N VAL A 600 -29.46 25.79 -10.39
CA VAL A 600 -30.14 24.85 -9.47
C VAL A 600 -31.64 25.06 -9.37
N ASP A 601 -32.12 26.26 -9.70
CA ASP A 601 -33.54 26.63 -9.78
C ASP A 601 -34.33 25.88 -10.89
N LYS A 602 -33.64 25.27 -11.84
CA LYS A 602 -34.23 24.51 -12.96
C LYS A 602 -34.40 23.02 -12.67
N ALA A 603 -33.81 22.53 -11.60
CA ALA A 603 -33.78 21.11 -11.26
C ALA A 603 -35.16 20.61 -10.78
N HIS A 604 -35.49 19.37 -11.15
CA HIS A 604 -36.67 18.70 -10.60
C HIS A 604 -36.50 18.39 -9.11
N SER A 605 -37.57 18.50 -8.33
CA SER A 605 -37.56 18.30 -6.87
C SER A 605 -37.03 16.92 -6.44
N SER A 606 -37.29 15.85 -7.22
CA SER A 606 -36.79 14.49 -6.96
C SER A 606 -35.24 14.39 -7.06
N VAL A 607 -34.63 15.15 -7.97
CA VAL A 607 -33.16 15.20 -8.13
C VAL A 607 -32.57 16.01 -6.99
N MET A 608 -33.19 17.14 -6.60
CA MET A 608 -32.76 17.91 -5.44
C MET A 608 -32.81 17.10 -4.15
N GLY A 609 -33.77 16.18 -4.01
CA GLY A 609 -33.84 15.28 -2.86
C GLY A 609 -32.59 14.43 -2.65
N LEU A 610 -31.90 14.00 -3.73
CA LEU A 610 -30.62 13.28 -3.66
C LEU A 610 -29.48 14.19 -3.15
N PHE A 611 -29.45 15.44 -3.63
CA PHE A 611 -28.44 16.39 -3.14
C PHE A 611 -28.69 16.79 -1.69
N TYR A 612 -29.92 16.82 -1.20
CA TYR A 612 -30.23 17.02 0.23
C TYR A 612 -29.61 15.91 1.08
N GLN A 613 -29.67 14.64 0.61
CA GLN A 613 -29.02 13.55 1.31
C GLN A 613 -27.50 13.75 1.38
N ILE A 614 -26.87 14.19 0.29
CA ILE A 614 -25.44 14.54 0.29
C ILE A 614 -25.13 15.66 1.29
N MET A 615 -25.98 16.71 1.34
CA MET A 615 -25.77 17.85 2.25
C MET A 615 -25.90 17.45 3.72
N ASP A 616 -26.85 16.59 4.06
CA ASP A 616 -27.13 16.18 5.44
C ASP A 616 -26.17 15.07 5.92
N GLU A 617 -26.07 13.99 5.13
CA GLU A 617 -25.38 12.75 5.53
C GLU A 617 -23.94 12.66 4.99
N GLY A 618 -23.67 13.30 3.84
CA GLY A 618 -22.38 13.32 3.18
C GLY A 618 -22.03 12.08 2.41
N PHE A 619 -23.02 11.31 2.09
CA PHE A 619 -22.88 10.19 1.18
C PHE A 619 -24.11 10.10 0.29
N ILE A 620 -23.97 9.39 -0.80
CA ILE A 620 -25.06 8.99 -1.69
C ILE A 620 -24.93 7.50 -1.99
N ARG A 621 -26.05 6.84 -2.27
CA ARG A 621 -26.06 5.45 -2.69
C ARG A 621 -26.14 5.36 -4.21
N ASP A 622 -25.29 4.52 -4.80
CA ASP A 622 -25.38 4.19 -6.22
C ASP A 622 -26.55 3.21 -6.47
N ASN A 623 -26.83 2.94 -7.74
CA ASN A 623 -27.84 1.98 -8.18
C ASN A 623 -27.59 0.53 -7.71
N ARG A 624 -26.35 0.22 -7.25
CA ARG A 624 -25.96 -1.09 -6.69
C ARG A 624 -26.11 -1.12 -5.16
N GLY A 625 -26.50 -0.01 -4.55
CA GLY A 625 -26.63 0.14 -3.10
C GLY A 625 -25.31 0.44 -2.37
N ASN A 626 -24.21 0.67 -3.08
CA ASN A 626 -22.93 1.01 -2.47
C ASN A 626 -22.97 2.47 -2.00
N LEU A 627 -22.36 2.73 -0.85
CA LEU A 627 -22.19 4.07 -0.31
C LEU A 627 -21.00 4.77 -1.01
N VAL A 628 -21.25 5.98 -1.50
CA VAL A 628 -20.22 6.87 -2.05
C VAL A 628 -20.14 8.11 -1.15
N ASN A 629 -19.01 8.25 -0.45
CA ASN A 629 -18.76 9.40 0.40
C ASN A 629 -18.48 10.63 -0.46
N VAL A 630 -19.09 11.77 -0.09
CA VAL A 630 -18.95 13.05 -0.77
C VAL A 630 -18.27 14.03 0.17
N ASN A 631 -16.97 14.28 -0.04
CA ASN A 631 -16.16 15.23 0.73
C ASN A 631 -15.88 16.53 -0.07
N ASN A 632 -16.59 16.72 -1.18
CA ASN A 632 -16.39 17.83 -2.09
C ASN A 632 -17.07 19.12 -1.57
N LEU A 633 -16.52 20.27 -1.93
CA LEU A 633 -17.19 21.56 -1.80
C LEU A 633 -18.34 21.63 -2.80
N ILE A 634 -19.55 21.89 -2.34
CA ILE A 634 -20.73 22.02 -3.20
C ILE A 634 -20.98 23.51 -3.44
N VAL A 635 -20.91 23.92 -4.70
CA VAL A 635 -21.23 25.26 -5.15
C VAL A 635 -22.44 25.18 -6.07
N MET A 636 -23.47 25.91 -5.74
CA MET A 636 -24.72 26.00 -6.51
C MET A 636 -24.85 27.39 -7.10
N THR A 637 -25.33 27.51 -8.33
CA THR A 637 -25.61 28.83 -8.93
C THR A 637 -27.09 29.01 -9.21
N THR A 638 -27.58 30.21 -9.04
CA THR A 638 -28.98 30.59 -9.37
C THR A 638 -29.08 32.04 -9.87
N ASN A 639 -30.09 32.31 -10.64
CA ASN A 639 -30.45 33.65 -11.09
C ASN A 639 -31.69 34.20 -10.37
N VAL A 640 -32.30 33.45 -9.46
CA VAL A 640 -33.49 33.81 -8.71
C VAL A 640 -33.25 35.12 -7.94
N GLY A 641 -34.23 36.01 -7.96
CA GLY A 641 -34.17 37.33 -7.33
C GLY A 641 -33.60 38.45 -8.20
N TYR A 642 -33.08 38.09 -9.41
CA TYR A 642 -32.49 39.05 -10.35
C TYR A 642 -33.18 39.06 -11.73
N GLU A 643 -34.32 38.34 -11.92
CA GLU A 643 -35.08 38.34 -13.16
C GLU A 643 -35.84 39.66 -13.32
N LYS A 644 -35.88 40.22 -14.53
CA LYS A 644 -36.51 41.50 -14.89
C LYS A 644 -38.00 41.52 -14.51
N GLY A 645 -38.40 42.45 -13.66
CA GLY A 645 -39.80 42.70 -13.42
C GLY A 645 -40.19 43.59 -12.25
N ARG A 646 -39.27 44.02 -11.39
CA ARG A 646 -39.63 44.96 -10.30
C ARG A 646 -38.62 46.10 -10.23
N VAL A 647 -38.97 47.18 -10.95
CA VAL A 647 -38.44 48.52 -10.71
C VAL A 647 -39.06 49.00 -9.41
N GLY A 648 -38.33 48.84 -8.29
CA GLY A 648 -38.66 49.46 -7.02
C GLY A 648 -37.45 50.27 -6.59
N PHE A 649 -37.58 51.57 -6.59
CA PHE A 649 -36.68 52.52 -5.97
C PHE A 649 -36.54 52.17 -4.48
N ASP A 650 -35.38 51.71 -4.03
CA ASP A 650 -34.85 52.05 -2.70
C ASP A 650 -33.41 51.50 -2.51
N GLY A 651 -32.67 52.24 -1.68
CA GLY A 651 -31.22 52.19 -1.60
C GLY A 651 -30.57 50.88 -1.13
N ASP A 652 -29.27 50.80 -1.26
CA ASP A 652 -28.36 49.67 -1.09
C ASP A 652 -28.49 48.78 0.16
N LYS A 653 -29.29 49.16 1.16
CA LYS A 653 -29.52 48.36 2.38
C LYS A 653 -30.72 47.38 2.27
N GLU A 654 -31.64 47.58 1.34
CA GLU A 654 -32.83 46.72 1.19
C GLU A 654 -32.66 45.61 0.14
N ARG A 655 -31.67 45.70 -0.74
CA ARG A 655 -31.43 44.67 -1.78
C ARG A 655 -31.14 43.28 -1.21
N GLY A 656 -30.41 43.17 -0.08
CA GLY A 656 -30.13 41.89 0.57
C GLY A 656 -31.37 41.20 1.13
N ASN A 657 -32.22 41.94 1.79
CA ASN A 657 -33.42 41.37 2.43
C ASN A 657 -34.50 40.95 1.40
N GLY A 658 -34.60 41.64 0.26
CA GLY A 658 -35.56 41.31 -0.81
C GLY A 658 -35.14 40.01 -1.55
N CYS A 659 -33.85 39.82 -1.81
CA CYS A 659 -33.31 38.65 -2.48
C CYS A 659 -33.41 37.40 -1.60
N ASP A 660 -33.12 37.53 -0.30
CA ASP A 660 -33.27 36.43 0.67
C ASP A 660 -34.70 35.90 0.77
N SER A 661 -35.68 36.80 0.78
CA SER A 661 -37.11 36.43 0.83
C SER A 661 -37.53 35.69 -0.45
N GLU A 662 -36.97 36.03 -1.59
CA GLU A 662 -37.29 35.40 -2.87
C GLU A 662 -36.60 34.04 -3.00
N LEU A 663 -35.38 33.93 -2.56
CA LEU A 663 -34.67 32.63 -2.46
C LEU A 663 -35.40 31.65 -1.54
N ARG A 664 -35.88 32.12 -0.37
CA ARG A 664 -36.72 31.31 0.53
C ARG A 664 -38.02 30.89 -0.09
N ARG A 665 -38.64 31.77 -0.88
CA ARG A 665 -39.90 31.47 -1.58
C ARG A 665 -39.72 30.37 -2.64
N VAL A 666 -38.62 30.40 -3.39
CA VAL A 666 -38.35 29.45 -4.47
C VAL A 666 -37.81 28.10 -3.96
N PHE A 667 -36.83 28.15 -3.08
CA PHE A 667 -36.17 26.95 -2.59
C PHE A 667 -36.72 26.39 -1.29
N GLY A 668 -37.46 27.20 -0.52
CA GLY A 668 -37.99 26.85 0.78
C GLY A 668 -36.96 26.92 1.91
N ASP A 669 -37.48 27.06 3.15
CA ASP A 669 -36.64 27.16 4.36
C ASP A 669 -35.79 25.91 4.61
N ALA A 670 -36.28 24.72 4.23
CA ALA A 670 -35.58 23.46 4.39
C ALA A 670 -34.26 23.40 3.61
N PHE A 671 -34.24 23.97 2.41
CA PHE A 671 -33.03 24.10 1.60
C PHE A 671 -32.08 25.16 2.17
N MET A 672 -32.61 26.35 2.49
CA MET A 672 -31.82 27.48 2.98
C MET A 672 -31.12 27.17 4.30
N ASN A 673 -31.68 26.28 5.13
CA ASN A 673 -31.07 25.85 6.39
C ASN A 673 -29.95 24.82 6.22
N ARG A 674 -29.78 24.25 5.00
CA ARG A 674 -28.72 23.26 4.69
C ARG A 674 -27.48 23.88 4.04
N ILE A 675 -27.59 25.13 3.58
CA ILE A 675 -26.46 25.85 2.99
C ILE A 675 -25.65 26.59 4.04
N ASP A 676 -24.33 26.56 3.94
CA ASP A 676 -23.41 27.26 4.86
C ASP A 676 -23.31 28.75 4.59
N GLY A 677 -23.74 29.19 3.42
CA GLY A 677 -23.80 30.63 3.08
C GLY A 677 -24.23 30.90 1.66
N VAL A 678 -24.72 32.13 1.48
CA VAL A 678 -25.08 32.70 0.18
C VAL A 678 -24.05 33.76 -0.20
N VAL A 679 -23.52 33.68 -1.40
CA VAL A 679 -22.62 34.69 -1.98
C VAL A 679 -23.40 35.43 -3.05
N TYR A 680 -23.64 36.73 -2.80
CA TYR A 680 -24.33 37.60 -3.73
C TYR A 680 -23.37 38.23 -4.72
N PHE A 681 -23.62 38.00 -6.00
CA PHE A 681 -22.85 38.58 -7.10
C PHE A 681 -23.59 39.80 -7.61
N ASP A 682 -22.94 40.96 -7.51
CA ASP A 682 -23.47 42.23 -8.01
C ASP A 682 -23.33 42.32 -9.55
N SER A 683 -24.12 43.23 -10.15
CA SER A 683 -23.92 43.55 -11.58
C SER A 683 -22.54 44.13 -11.82
N LEU A 684 -21.93 43.79 -12.96
CA LEU A 684 -20.62 44.30 -13.32
C LEU A 684 -20.66 45.83 -13.56
N GLU A 685 -19.64 46.51 -13.07
CA GLU A 685 -19.41 47.92 -13.36
C GLU A 685 -18.66 48.10 -14.69
N ARG A 686 -18.70 49.30 -15.25
CA ARG A 686 -18.04 49.59 -16.53
C ARG A 686 -16.54 49.32 -16.49
N GLU A 687 -15.89 49.60 -15.36
CA GLU A 687 -14.47 49.35 -15.12
C GLU A 687 -14.14 47.85 -15.12
N ASP A 688 -14.98 47.06 -14.46
CA ASP A 688 -14.84 45.59 -14.47
C ASP A 688 -14.91 45.02 -15.88
N VAL A 689 -15.87 45.53 -16.68
CA VAL A 689 -16.08 45.08 -18.07
C VAL A 689 -14.89 45.44 -18.96
N MET A 690 -14.29 46.63 -18.76
CA MET A 690 -13.06 47.00 -19.44
C MET A 690 -11.91 46.03 -19.12
N VAL A 691 -11.73 45.67 -17.87
CA VAL A 691 -10.71 44.68 -17.46
C VAL A 691 -10.98 43.30 -18.06
N ILE A 692 -12.23 42.87 -18.10
CA ILE A 692 -12.63 41.59 -18.71
C ILE A 692 -12.34 41.61 -20.19
N ALA A 693 -12.64 42.68 -20.93
CA ALA A 693 -12.38 42.80 -22.34
C ALA A 693 -10.88 42.78 -22.63
N LYS A 694 -10.05 43.47 -21.85
CA LYS A 694 -8.58 43.47 -21.98
C LYS A 694 -8.03 42.05 -21.81
N ARG A 695 -8.46 41.32 -20.75
CA ARG A 695 -8.02 39.95 -20.49
C ARG A 695 -8.42 38.98 -21.60
N GLU A 696 -9.63 39.12 -22.14
CA GLU A 696 -10.07 38.28 -23.26
C GLU A 696 -9.25 38.51 -24.52
N ILE A 697 -8.96 39.78 -24.84
CA ILE A 697 -8.06 40.14 -25.95
C ILE A 697 -6.67 39.51 -25.73
N GLU A 698 -6.07 39.67 -24.55
CA GLU A 698 -4.76 39.08 -24.23
C GLU A 698 -4.79 37.55 -24.29
N GLY A 699 -5.89 36.91 -23.90
CA GLY A 699 -6.11 35.48 -24.00
C GLY A 699 -6.07 35.00 -25.45
N ILE A 700 -6.86 35.63 -26.33
CA ILE A 700 -6.93 35.33 -27.76
C ILE A 700 -5.55 35.55 -28.43
N MET A 701 -4.84 36.60 -28.04
CA MET A 701 -3.51 36.90 -28.59
C MET A 701 -2.46 35.87 -28.16
N LYS A 702 -2.51 35.38 -26.92
CA LYS A 702 -1.61 34.31 -26.44
C LYS A 702 -1.82 32.99 -27.18
N GLU A 703 -3.04 32.68 -27.52
CA GLU A 703 -3.38 31.47 -28.30
C GLU A 703 -2.96 31.61 -29.77
N ASN A 704 -3.00 32.84 -30.30
CA ASN A 704 -2.71 33.15 -31.71
C ASN A 704 -1.55 34.16 -31.81
N ARG A 705 -0.32 33.69 -31.75
CA ARG A 705 0.90 34.53 -31.73
C ARG A 705 1.03 35.48 -32.92
N TRP A 706 0.43 35.16 -34.07
CA TRP A 706 0.44 36.02 -35.24
C TRP A 706 -0.37 37.32 -35.04
N LEU A 707 -1.27 37.38 -34.06
CA LEU A 707 -2.04 38.57 -33.68
C LEU A 707 -1.19 39.64 -32.94
N GLU A 708 0.02 39.30 -32.54
CA GLU A 708 0.91 40.22 -31.81
C GLU A 708 1.26 41.46 -32.64
N GLU A 709 1.22 41.38 -33.99
CA GLU A 709 1.39 42.55 -34.91
C GLU A 709 0.28 43.61 -34.76
N TYR A 710 -0.90 43.19 -34.27
CA TYR A 710 -2.06 44.07 -34.08
C TYR A 710 -2.23 44.54 -32.63
N ARG A 711 -1.28 44.24 -31.73
CA ARG A 711 -1.37 44.47 -30.29
C ARG A 711 -1.71 45.91 -29.93
N GLU A 712 -1.04 46.90 -30.55
CA GLU A 712 -1.28 48.32 -30.28
C GLU A 712 -2.71 48.72 -30.61
N ARG A 713 -3.31 48.17 -31.68
CA ARG A 713 -4.69 48.41 -32.08
C ARG A 713 -5.74 47.77 -31.14
N PHE A 714 -5.47 46.52 -30.76
CA PHE A 714 -6.42 45.77 -29.90
C PHE A 714 -6.37 46.22 -28.45
N MET A 715 -5.24 46.75 -27.98
CA MET A 715 -5.09 47.27 -26.63
C MET A 715 -5.40 48.77 -26.48
N ASP A 716 -5.81 49.43 -27.60
CA ASP A 716 -6.24 50.81 -27.56
C ASP A 716 -7.48 51.00 -26.70
N GLU A 717 -7.46 52.06 -25.85
CA GLU A 717 -8.57 52.36 -24.95
C GLU A 717 -9.87 52.66 -25.69
N GLU A 718 -9.79 53.28 -26.84
CA GLU A 718 -10.94 53.64 -27.67
C GLU A 718 -11.60 52.39 -28.27
N PHE A 719 -10.78 51.44 -28.72
CA PHE A 719 -11.23 50.13 -29.20
C PHE A 719 -11.98 49.34 -28.10
N ILE A 720 -11.41 49.27 -26.91
CA ILE A 720 -12.00 48.56 -25.75
C ILE A 720 -13.26 49.30 -25.29
N ALA A 721 -13.25 50.61 -25.19
CA ALA A 721 -14.42 51.41 -24.80
C ALA A 721 -15.58 51.26 -25.83
N GLY A 722 -15.27 51.08 -27.10
CA GLY A 722 -16.24 50.73 -28.14
C GLY A 722 -16.93 49.42 -27.90
N ILE A 723 -16.16 48.35 -27.58
CA ILE A 723 -16.68 47.03 -27.26
C ILE A 723 -17.61 47.11 -26.01
N VAL A 724 -17.17 47.81 -24.96
CA VAL A 724 -17.92 47.97 -23.73
C VAL A 724 -19.23 48.71 -23.98
N ARG A 725 -19.24 49.76 -24.83
CA ARG A 725 -20.45 50.53 -25.16
C ARG A 725 -21.48 49.68 -25.90
N ASP A 726 -21.04 48.81 -26.83
CA ASP A 726 -21.93 48.00 -27.66
C ASP A 726 -22.36 46.68 -26.96
N SER A 727 -21.79 46.39 -25.80
CA SER A 727 -22.00 45.10 -25.16
C SER A 727 -23.33 44.97 -24.37
N ASP A 728 -24.03 46.11 -24.05
CA ASP A 728 -25.19 46.10 -23.14
C ASP A 728 -24.96 45.21 -21.91
N PHE A 729 -23.80 45.36 -21.30
CA PHE A 729 -23.31 44.49 -20.21
C PHE A 729 -24.23 44.47 -18.99
N THR A 730 -25.06 45.53 -18.81
CA THR A 730 -26.06 45.59 -17.75
C THR A 730 -27.14 44.52 -17.90
N GLU A 731 -27.42 44.05 -19.11
CA GLU A 731 -28.42 43.05 -19.41
C GLU A 731 -27.86 41.64 -19.55
N TYR A 732 -26.71 41.50 -20.24
CA TYR A 732 -26.14 40.22 -20.65
C TYR A 732 -24.83 39.89 -19.95
N GLY A 733 -24.31 40.76 -19.11
CA GLY A 733 -23.06 40.57 -18.39
C GLY A 733 -21.85 40.37 -19.31
N ALA A 734 -20.82 39.70 -18.82
CA ALA A 734 -19.58 39.45 -19.54
C ALA A 734 -19.70 38.50 -20.74
N ARG A 735 -20.77 37.72 -20.89
CA ARG A 735 -20.93 36.77 -22.02
C ARG A 735 -20.97 37.49 -23.37
N LYS A 736 -21.72 38.63 -23.46
CA LYS A 736 -21.82 39.39 -24.69
C LYS A 736 -20.51 40.13 -24.98
N VAL A 737 -19.81 40.57 -23.93
CA VAL A 737 -18.49 41.23 -24.09
C VAL A 737 -17.50 40.29 -24.76
N LYS A 738 -17.38 39.04 -24.29
CA LYS A 738 -16.47 38.02 -24.86
C LYS A 738 -16.75 37.78 -26.34
N ARG A 739 -18.02 37.65 -26.69
CA ARG A 739 -18.42 37.47 -28.09
C ARG A 739 -18.10 38.69 -28.94
N LEU A 740 -18.38 39.90 -28.48
CA LEU A 740 -18.05 41.11 -29.20
C LEU A 740 -16.53 41.35 -29.35
N VAL A 741 -15.73 40.93 -28.39
CA VAL A 741 -14.26 40.97 -28.51
C VAL A 741 -13.80 40.15 -29.74
N SER A 742 -14.27 38.90 -29.84
CA SER A 742 -13.90 38.04 -30.97
C SER A 742 -14.38 38.63 -32.30
N GLU A 743 -15.67 39.05 -32.40
CA GLU A 743 -16.27 39.64 -33.60
C GLU A 743 -15.53 40.93 -34.05
N ARG A 744 -15.17 41.80 -33.09
CA ARG A 744 -14.46 43.04 -33.37
C ARG A 744 -12.98 42.80 -33.73
N MET A 745 -12.30 41.86 -33.09
CA MET A 745 -10.93 41.51 -33.48
C MET A 745 -10.90 40.96 -34.91
N GLU A 746 -11.83 40.08 -35.27
CA GLU A 746 -11.99 39.60 -36.63
C GLU A 746 -12.22 40.74 -37.64
N SER A 747 -13.09 41.71 -37.32
CA SER A 747 -13.39 42.85 -38.19
C SER A 747 -12.23 43.83 -38.41
N VAL A 748 -11.21 43.82 -37.59
CA VAL A 748 -9.99 44.65 -37.72
C VAL A 748 -8.93 43.93 -38.55
N ILE A 749 -9.00 42.61 -38.62
CA ILE A 749 -8.05 41.75 -39.37
C ILE A 749 -8.49 41.61 -40.84
N VAL A 750 -9.80 41.57 -41.11
CA VAL A 750 -10.40 41.52 -42.44
C VAL A 750 -10.51 42.93 -43.00
#